data_5b19b3119aeaa7536f31a280ea70992f
#
_entry.id   5b19b3119aeaa7536f31a280ea70992f
#
_cell.length_a   1.000
_cell.length_b   1.000
_cell.length_c   1.000
_cell.angle_alpha   90.00
_cell.angle_beta   90.00
_cell.angle_gamma   90.00
#
_symmetry.space_group_name_H-M   'P 1'
#
loop_
_entity.id
_entity.type
_entity.pdbx_description
1 polymer ?
#
loop_
_entity_poly.entity_id
_entity_poly.type
_entity_poly.pdbx_seq_one_letter_code
_entity_poly.pdbx_strand_id
1 'polypeptide(L)'
;MSLRTALLASAIGWACAAPAMAQQHTLPEDAKAFGAREAVDSPDLSPDGSSVIYLTPGPGRKTGAVVGNLDTGQFRTMATSEGRPESLDWCHFASATRAVCSFSGLVRWQGPVDNGDPVYFRRHVALDTDGSKPKLLGQSETNHDEGLRQSDGRIIDWLASADGQVLISRVYVPETDTTGKLVIRTKKGVGVDRVNVTSLKSDTVESPRDSAGYMTDDLGNVRLMWIADRRNSGLLTGHISYSYRAKGSRDWKSLFSGDYRDYFPRAIDDSVDSLYVLKKLSGRYALYATKLDGSAADTLVAQNPRVDIDDVVRFGEGQRVIGYTYVEEKRETVYFDPEFKALAASLAKALPTLPLIEFGDSSRDGTKLLIHAGSDSDPGRYFVFDRTKKTLTPAMVDRPELEGRTLASVKSITVTASDGTAIPAYLTLPPGKAAKGLPAVVLPHGGPDSRDVWGFDWLAQFLAARGYAVIQPEYRGSGGFGDIWLNQNGFKGWRTSIGDVTASAKWLTAQGIADPKRMAILGWSYGGYAALQSAAIEPSLYKAVIAVAPVTDLALLKEQAWHYVDADLIVAEIGTGAHIQEGSPLRNAAAITAPVLLVHGNMDATVFYSQSQKMDAALRAAGKQSEFVTFDGLDHQLNDSDARAQMLTKVGELLERTIGH
;
A
#
# COMPACT_ATOMS: atom_id res chain seq x y z
N MET A 1 10.11 -64.40 -59.61
CA MET A 1 9.50 -64.51 -58.27
C MET A 1 9.23 -63.12 -57.77
N SER A 2 7.97 -62.76 -57.72
CA SER A 2 7.48 -61.38 -57.52
C SER A 2 7.30 -61.09 -56.07
N LEU A 3 7.91 -59.97 -55.60
CA LEU A 3 7.58 -59.29 -54.30
C LEU A 3 6.39 -58.37 -54.56
N ARG A 4 5.31 -58.59 -53.83
CA ARG A 4 4.17 -57.64 -53.73
C ARG A 4 4.39 -56.70 -52.52
N THR A 5 4.53 -55.41 -52.81
CA THR A 5 4.59 -54.33 -51.81
C THR A 5 3.15 -53.93 -51.43
N ALA A 6 2.79 -54.08 -50.15
CA ALA A 6 1.52 -53.58 -49.62
C ALA A 6 1.70 -52.17 -49.10
N LEU A 7 0.99 -51.17 -49.66
CA LEU A 7 0.87 -49.82 -49.15
C LEU A 7 -0.20 -49.78 -48.03
N LEU A 8 0.21 -49.51 -46.80
CA LEU A 8 -0.69 -49.07 -45.71
C LEU A 8 -0.89 -47.57 -45.80
N ALA A 9 -2.11 -47.15 -46.11
CA ALA A 9 -2.53 -45.76 -46.02
C ALA A 9 -2.90 -45.45 -44.57
N SER A 10 -2.06 -44.64 -43.88
CA SER A 10 -2.36 -44.07 -42.56
C SER A 10 -3.29 -42.86 -42.70
N ALA A 11 -4.54 -43.01 -42.32
CA ALA A 11 -5.47 -41.88 -42.18
C ALA A 11 -5.10 -41.09 -40.88
N ILE A 12 -4.48 -39.94 -41.04
CA ILE A 12 -4.29 -38.97 -39.95
C ILE A 12 -5.64 -38.28 -39.73
N GLY A 13 -6.35 -38.71 -38.70
CA GLY A 13 -7.53 -38.01 -38.20
C GLY A 13 -7.10 -36.70 -37.54
N TRP A 14 -7.46 -35.56 -38.12
CA TRP A 14 -7.42 -34.28 -37.48
C TRP A 14 -8.50 -34.27 -36.39
N ALA A 15 -8.09 -34.48 -35.14
CA ALA A 15 -8.92 -34.17 -34.00
C ALA A 15 -8.92 -32.63 -33.89
N CYS A 16 -10.02 -31.99 -34.27
CA CYS A 16 -10.30 -30.59 -33.88
C CYS A 16 -10.34 -30.58 -32.37
N ALA A 17 -9.28 -30.05 -31.72
CA ALA A 17 -9.34 -29.68 -30.33
C ALA A 17 -10.41 -28.59 -30.20
N ALA A 18 -11.57 -28.95 -29.65
CA ALA A 18 -12.53 -27.95 -29.21
C ALA A 18 -11.82 -26.99 -28.22
N PRO A 19 -12.02 -25.68 -28.35
CA PRO A 19 -11.48 -24.77 -27.35
C PRO A 19 -12.00 -25.23 -25.99
N ALA A 20 -11.09 -25.43 -25.04
CA ALA A 20 -11.46 -25.72 -23.67
C ALA A 20 -12.35 -24.56 -23.19
N MET A 21 -13.63 -24.84 -22.96
CA MET A 21 -14.55 -23.88 -22.38
C MET A 21 -13.94 -23.50 -21.02
N ALA A 22 -13.61 -22.22 -20.84
CA ALA A 22 -13.13 -21.71 -19.56
C ALA A 22 -14.13 -22.17 -18.49
N GLN A 23 -13.65 -22.83 -17.46
CA GLN A 23 -14.49 -23.33 -16.38
C GLN A 23 -15.17 -22.15 -15.71
N GLN A 24 -16.49 -22.06 -15.81
CA GLN A 24 -17.26 -20.97 -15.25
C GLN A 24 -17.41 -21.20 -13.75
N HIS A 25 -16.65 -20.44 -12.94
CA HIS A 25 -16.74 -20.50 -11.49
C HIS A 25 -18.00 -19.80 -10.99
N THR A 26 -18.54 -20.27 -9.87
CA THR A 26 -19.67 -19.63 -9.19
C THR A 26 -19.25 -18.33 -8.51
N LEU A 27 -20.20 -17.46 -8.23
CA LEU A 27 -19.92 -16.20 -7.51
C LEU A 27 -19.20 -16.42 -6.14
N PRO A 28 -19.62 -17.38 -5.28
CA PRO A 28 -18.90 -17.66 -4.04
C PRO A 28 -17.47 -18.17 -4.24
N GLU A 29 -17.22 -18.99 -5.29
CA GLU A 29 -15.87 -19.46 -5.60
C GLU A 29 -14.95 -18.32 -6.06
N ASP A 30 -15.45 -17.42 -6.90
CA ASP A 30 -14.71 -16.23 -7.31
C ASP A 30 -14.49 -15.28 -6.13
N ALA A 31 -15.52 -15.01 -5.35
CA ALA A 31 -15.42 -14.14 -4.18
C ALA A 31 -14.37 -14.66 -3.18
N LYS A 32 -14.33 -15.97 -2.95
CA LYS A 32 -13.32 -16.59 -2.08
C LYS A 32 -11.91 -16.49 -2.66
N ALA A 33 -11.73 -16.76 -3.94
CA ALA A 33 -10.40 -16.79 -4.56
C ALA A 33 -9.81 -15.38 -4.70
N PHE A 34 -10.58 -14.39 -5.16
CA PHE A 34 -10.12 -13.02 -5.31
C PHE A 34 -10.09 -12.27 -3.96
N GLY A 35 -10.96 -12.59 -3.02
CA GLY A 35 -10.98 -12.01 -1.67
C GLY A 35 -9.90 -12.55 -0.74
N ALA A 36 -9.25 -13.66 -1.09
CA ALA A 36 -8.13 -14.20 -0.32
C ALA A 36 -7.02 -13.14 -0.20
N ARG A 37 -6.41 -13.02 0.99
CA ARG A 37 -5.21 -12.20 1.19
C ARG A 37 -4.02 -12.87 0.50
N GLU A 38 -3.00 -12.10 0.20
CA GLU A 38 -1.77 -12.61 -0.38
C GLU A 38 -1.13 -13.68 0.52
N ALA A 39 -0.73 -14.81 -0.08
CA ALA A 39 -0.12 -15.92 0.64
C ALA A 39 1.31 -15.62 1.10
N VAL A 40 1.94 -14.62 0.49
CA VAL A 40 3.28 -14.12 0.84
C VAL A 40 3.21 -12.62 1.03
N ASP A 41 3.45 -12.17 2.24
CA ASP A 41 3.54 -10.75 2.58
C ASP A 41 4.84 -10.48 3.33
N SER A 42 5.47 -9.34 3.02
CA SER A 42 6.70 -8.85 3.67
C SER A 42 7.81 -9.92 3.76
N PRO A 43 8.21 -10.57 2.66
CA PRO A 43 9.26 -11.58 2.70
C PRO A 43 10.64 -10.93 2.90
N ASP A 44 11.46 -11.60 3.73
CA ASP A 44 12.81 -11.16 4.10
C ASP A 44 13.78 -12.35 4.02
N LEU A 45 14.94 -12.13 3.43
CA LEU A 45 15.96 -13.16 3.23
C LEU A 45 16.93 -13.18 4.41
N SER A 46 17.27 -14.36 4.91
CA SER A 46 18.26 -14.45 5.99
C SER A 46 19.62 -13.89 5.56
N PRO A 47 20.43 -13.36 6.51
CA PRO A 47 21.74 -12.79 6.19
C PRO A 47 22.67 -13.71 5.42
N ASP A 48 22.57 -15.03 5.61
CA ASP A 48 23.32 -16.05 4.90
C ASP A 48 22.63 -16.53 3.59
N GLY A 49 21.43 -16.03 3.31
CA GLY A 49 20.66 -16.40 2.13
C GLY A 49 20.11 -17.84 2.14
N SER A 50 20.18 -18.55 3.26
CA SER A 50 19.71 -19.95 3.35
C SER A 50 18.22 -20.06 3.63
N SER A 51 17.61 -19.03 4.18
CA SER A 51 16.22 -19.04 4.65
C SER A 51 15.47 -17.78 4.27
N VAL A 52 14.15 -17.88 4.23
CA VAL A 52 13.24 -16.75 4.04
C VAL A 52 12.24 -16.71 5.19
N ILE A 53 11.92 -15.52 5.68
CA ILE A 53 10.78 -15.25 6.56
C ILE A 53 9.72 -14.52 5.75
N TYR A 54 8.45 -14.83 5.95
CA TYR A 54 7.33 -14.10 5.35
C TYR A 54 6.06 -14.27 6.19
N LEU A 55 5.10 -13.38 6.01
CA LEU A 55 3.78 -13.53 6.57
C LEU A 55 2.86 -14.28 5.60
N THR A 56 1.98 -15.11 6.17
CA THR A 56 0.96 -15.83 5.42
C THR A 56 -0.40 -15.76 6.14
N PRO A 57 -1.51 -15.58 5.41
CA PRO A 57 -2.83 -15.55 6.03
C PRO A 57 -3.25 -16.93 6.52
N GLY A 58 -3.90 -16.96 7.68
CA GLY A 58 -4.73 -18.05 8.13
C GLY A 58 -6.21 -17.75 7.90
N PRO A 59 -7.13 -18.60 8.42
CA PRO A 59 -8.57 -18.34 8.36
C PRO A 59 -8.96 -17.00 8.98
N GLY A 60 -9.85 -16.26 8.32
CA GLY A 60 -10.30 -14.95 8.77
C GLY A 60 -9.15 -13.94 8.84
N ARG A 61 -8.89 -13.39 10.03
CA ARG A 61 -7.83 -12.39 10.30
C ARG A 61 -6.49 -12.98 10.68
N LYS A 62 -6.45 -14.27 10.95
CA LYS A 62 -5.21 -14.91 11.41
C LYS A 62 -4.07 -14.66 10.45
N THR A 63 -2.88 -14.46 11.02
CA THR A 63 -1.64 -14.30 10.25
C THR A 63 -0.56 -15.12 10.95
N GLY A 64 0.19 -15.89 10.16
CA GLY A 64 1.36 -16.63 10.63
C GLY A 64 2.63 -16.04 10.04
N ALA A 65 3.70 -15.95 10.83
CA ALA A 65 5.05 -15.75 10.33
C ALA A 65 5.67 -17.12 10.07
N VAL A 66 6.12 -17.36 8.86
CA VAL A 66 6.69 -18.63 8.41
C VAL A 66 8.17 -18.44 8.10
N VAL A 67 8.99 -19.38 8.56
CA VAL A 67 10.41 -19.49 8.19
C VAL A 67 10.57 -20.69 7.28
N GLY A 68 11.07 -20.46 6.08
CA GLY A 68 11.37 -21.49 5.09
C GLY A 68 12.88 -21.60 4.85
N ASN A 69 13.42 -22.82 4.90
CA ASN A 69 14.78 -23.10 4.45
C ASN A 69 14.76 -23.34 2.93
N LEU A 70 15.44 -22.51 2.19
CA LEU A 70 15.44 -22.49 0.72
C LEU A 70 16.19 -23.66 0.09
N ASP A 71 17.15 -24.24 0.81
CA ASP A 71 17.95 -25.36 0.31
C ASP A 71 17.24 -26.70 0.51
N THR A 72 16.47 -26.85 1.60
CA THR A 72 15.78 -28.11 1.94
C THR A 72 14.28 -28.08 1.58
N GLY A 73 13.70 -26.91 1.32
CA GLY A 73 12.26 -26.73 1.09
C GLY A 73 11.41 -26.99 2.34
N GLN A 74 11.99 -26.94 3.54
CA GLN A 74 11.25 -27.13 4.79
C GLN A 74 10.77 -25.78 5.32
N PHE A 75 9.46 -25.69 5.61
CA PHE A 75 8.81 -24.50 6.13
C PHE A 75 8.20 -24.80 7.51
N ARG A 76 8.26 -23.84 8.41
CA ARG A 76 7.64 -23.92 9.74
C ARG A 76 7.06 -22.58 10.15
N THR A 77 5.97 -22.61 10.91
CA THR A 77 5.43 -21.42 11.56
C THR A 77 6.30 -21.04 12.77
N MET A 78 6.74 -19.79 12.80
CA MET A 78 7.54 -19.21 13.88
C MET A 78 6.66 -18.46 14.89
N ALA A 79 5.68 -17.70 14.40
CA ALA A 79 4.76 -16.92 15.23
C ALA A 79 3.39 -16.88 14.59
N THR A 80 2.35 -16.63 15.39
CA THR A 80 0.98 -16.46 14.91
C THR A 80 0.30 -15.30 15.62
N SER A 81 -0.62 -14.64 14.92
CA SER A 81 -1.57 -13.70 15.51
C SER A 81 -2.99 -14.11 15.12
N GLU A 82 -3.92 -13.99 16.06
CA GLU A 82 -5.36 -14.18 15.82
C GLU A 82 -6.01 -12.98 15.10
N GLY A 83 -5.26 -11.87 14.92
CA GLY A 83 -5.75 -10.64 14.32
C GLY A 83 -6.63 -9.80 15.24
N ARG A 84 -6.72 -10.15 16.54
CA ARG A 84 -7.37 -9.41 17.62
C ARG A 84 -6.70 -9.67 18.97
N PRO A 85 -6.31 -8.63 19.73
CA PRO A 85 -6.35 -7.20 19.39
C PRO A 85 -5.22 -6.79 18.41
N GLU A 86 -4.20 -7.64 18.24
CA GLU A 86 -3.03 -7.39 17.41
C GLU A 86 -2.97 -8.29 16.17
N SER A 87 -2.40 -7.74 15.10
CA SER A 87 -2.01 -8.44 13.88
C SER A 87 -0.49 -8.39 13.72
N LEU A 88 0.08 -9.38 13.05
CA LEU A 88 1.46 -9.32 12.56
C LEU A 88 1.53 -8.39 11.34
N ASP A 89 2.44 -7.41 11.36
CA ASP A 89 2.66 -6.50 10.26
C ASP A 89 3.81 -6.97 9.34
N TRP A 90 4.90 -7.46 9.92
CA TRP A 90 6.09 -7.98 9.27
C TRP A 90 6.99 -8.70 10.27
N CYS A 91 7.90 -9.54 9.76
CA CYS A 91 9.01 -10.13 10.50
C CYS A 91 10.27 -10.06 9.65
N HIS A 92 11.39 -9.60 10.22
CA HIS A 92 12.69 -9.52 9.55
C HIS A 92 13.79 -10.19 10.37
N PHE A 93 14.79 -10.76 9.71
CA PHE A 93 15.96 -11.34 10.36
C PHE A 93 16.84 -10.25 10.97
N ALA A 94 17.13 -10.38 12.26
CA ALA A 94 18.21 -9.63 12.91
C ALA A 94 19.52 -10.43 12.92
N SER A 95 19.44 -11.75 12.74
CA SER A 95 20.55 -12.69 12.53
C SER A 95 20.02 -13.94 11.83
N ALA A 96 20.87 -14.87 11.43
CA ALA A 96 20.43 -16.13 10.81
C ALA A 96 19.49 -16.97 11.71
N THR A 97 19.48 -16.74 13.02
CA THR A 97 18.68 -17.52 13.99
C THR A 97 17.70 -16.70 14.81
N ARG A 98 17.66 -15.39 14.60
CA ARG A 98 16.80 -14.49 15.38
C ARG A 98 16.14 -13.45 14.49
N ALA A 99 14.84 -13.24 14.72
CA ALA A 99 14.02 -12.28 14.00
C ALA A 99 13.43 -11.22 14.94
N VAL A 100 13.02 -10.10 14.37
CA VAL A 100 12.15 -9.11 14.99
C VAL A 100 10.85 -9.07 14.22
N CYS A 101 9.72 -9.19 14.91
CA CYS A 101 8.38 -9.04 14.34
C CYS A 101 7.71 -7.76 14.86
N SER A 102 6.97 -7.09 14.00
CA SER A 102 6.08 -5.99 14.37
C SER A 102 4.66 -6.51 14.54
N PHE A 103 4.05 -6.10 15.62
CA PHE A 103 2.64 -6.31 15.90
C PHE A 103 1.96 -4.95 16.01
N SER A 104 0.83 -4.79 15.37
CA SER A 104 -0.01 -3.60 15.50
C SER A 104 -1.47 -3.97 15.70
N GLY A 105 -2.25 -3.01 16.18
CA GLY A 105 -3.67 -3.23 16.36
C GLY A 105 -4.41 -1.95 16.70
N LEU A 106 -5.71 -2.08 16.80
CA LEU A 106 -6.64 -1.03 17.19
C LEU A 106 -7.38 -1.48 18.44
N VAL A 107 -7.37 -0.64 19.47
CA VAL A 107 -8.13 -0.85 20.70
C VAL A 107 -9.03 0.35 20.94
N ARG A 108 -10.21 0.12 21.53
CA ARG A 108 -11.02 1.21 22.05
C ARG A 108 -10.48 1.59 23.42
N TRP A 109 -9.87 2.74 23.50
CA TRP A 109 -9.32 3.24 24.76
C TRP A 109 -10.45 3.85 25.59
N GLN A 110 -10.58 3.44 26.86
CA GLN A 110 -11.51 3.97 27.82
C GLN A 110 -10.75 4.75 28.91
N GLY A 111 -10.34 5.96 28.57
CA GLY A 111 -9.67 6.89 29.50
C GLY A 111 -10.57 8.04 29.94
N PRO A 112 -10.11 8.92 30.85
CA PRO A 112 -10.95 10.02 31.37
C PRO A 112 -11.33 11.08 30.34
N VAL A 113 -10.78 11.05 29.13
CA VAL A 113 -10.98 12.05 28.05
C VAL A 113 -11.50 11.37 26.77
N ASP A 114 -11.94 10.11 26.84
CA ASP A 114 -12.14 9.28 25.67
C ASP A 114 -13.63 9.01 25.38
N ASN A 115 -13.97 9.11 24.10
CA ASN A 115 -15.29 8.83 23.52
C ASN A 115 -15.40 7.39 22.96
N GLY A 116 -14.42 6.52 23.19
CA GLY A 116 -14.38 5.14 22.72
C GLY A 116 -13.92 4.97 21.26
N ASP A 117 -13.22 5.94 20.71
CA ASP A 117 -12.65 5.86 19.36
C ASP A 117 -11.49 4.84 19.28
N PRO A 118 -11.24 4.23 18.11
CA PRO A 118 -10.14 3.31 17.94
C PRO A 118 -8.79 4.02 18.07
N VAL A 119 -7.91 3.50 18.93
CA VAL A 119 -6.54 3.96 19.11
C VAL A 119 -5.58 2.91 18.57
N TYR A 120 -4.70 3.32 17.68
CA TYR A 120 -3.68 2.48 17.09
C TYR A 120 -2.51 2.26 18.05
N PHE A 121 -1.98 1.03 18.10
CA PHE A 121 -0.73 0.73 18.78
C PHE A 121 0.18 -0.15 17.93
N ARG A 122 1.50 -0.08 18.18
CA ARG A 122 2.52 -0.93 17.57
C ARG A 122 3.56 -1.37 18.58
N ARG A 123 3.96 -2.66 18.50
CA ARG A 123 4.98 -3.27 19.36
C ARG A 123 5.95 -4.10 18.51
N HIS A 124 7.21 -4.17 18.96
CA HIS A 124 8.23 -5.00 18.34
C HIS A 124 8.64 -6.12 19.28
N VAL A 125 8.65 -7.35 18.79
CA VAL A 125 9.02 -8.56 19.52
C VAL A 125 10.17 -9.24 18.81
N ALA A 126 11.28 -9.45 19.51
CA ALA A 126 12.37 -10.29 19.03
C ALA A 126 12.15 -11.73 19.51
N LEU A 127 12.37 -12.71 18.62
CA LEU A 127 12.25 -14.13 18.93
C LEU A 127 13.20 -14.97 18.09
N ASP A 128 13.55 -16.17 18.55
CA ASP A 128 14.34 -17.09 17.75
C ASP A 128 13.50 -17.60 16.55
N THR A 129 14.14 -17.97 15.47
CA THR A 129 13.44 -18.43 14.25
C THR A 129 12.61 -19.69 14.44
N ASP A 130 12.76 -20.40 15.58
CA ASP A 130 11.90 -21.50 16.00
C ASP A 130 10.68 -21.06 16.83
N GLY A 131 10.50 -19.76 17.03
CA GLY A 131 9.43 -19.16 17.83
C GLY A 131 9.74 -19.05 19.31
N SER A 132 10.89 -19.56 19.77
CA SER A 132 11.26 -19.52 21.19
C SER A 132 11.80 -18.16 21.61
N LYS A 133 11.89 -17.93 22.93
CA LYS A 133 12.49 -16.76 23.59
C LYS A 133 11.95 -15.40 23.12
N PRO A 134 10.62 -15.17 23.07
CA PRO A 134 10.07 -13.88 22.70
C PRO A 134 10.47 -12.80 23.71
N LYS A 135 10.86 -11.62 23.23
CA LYS A 135 11.22 -10.44 24.03
C LYS A 135 10.70 -9.17 23.38
N LEU A 136 10.01 -8.32 24.15
CA LEU A 136 9.60 -6.98 23.74
C LEU A 136 10.81 -6.05 23.64
N LEU A 137 10.95 -5.34 22.52
CA LEU A 137 12.02 -4.37 22.30
C LEU A 137 11.68 -2.98 22.84
N GLY A 138 10.39 -2.71 23.09
CA GLY A 138 9.92 -1.43 23.58
C GLY A 138 10.34 -1.12 25.01
N GLN A 139 10.13 0.12 25.42
CA GLN A 139 10.27 0.53 26.81
C GLN A 139 9.19 -0.16 27.65
N SER A 140 9.53 -0.63 28.85
CA SER A 140 8.53 -1.17 29.78
C SER A 140 7.51 -0.09 30.15
N GLU A 141 6.23 -0.41 30.07
CA GLU A 141 5.13 0.45 30.50
C GLU A 141 4.93 0.34 32.00
N THR A 142 4.55 1.46 32.61
CA THR A 142 4.16 1.52 34.02
C THR A 142 2.86 2.30 34.18
N ASN A 143 2.15 2.10 35.28
CA ASN A 143 0.93 2.84 35.62
C ASN A 143 1.19 4.35 35.89
N HIS A 144 2.44 4.78 35.80
CA HIS A 144 2.89 6.16 36.06
C HIS A 144 3.30 6.89 34.79
N ASP A 145 3.20 6.26 33.62
CA ASP A 145 3.53 6.93 32.35
C ASP A 145 2.59 8.11 32.12
N GLU A 146 3.13 9.25 31.66
CA GLU A 146 2.35 10.50 31.41
C GLU A 146 1.34 10.36 30.25
N GLY A 147 1.29 9.24 29.58
CA GLY A 147 0.37 8.99 28.50
C GLY A 147 0.53 7.62 27.89
N LEU A 148 -0.34 7.30 26.96
CA LEU A 148 -0.31 6.05 26.23
C LEU A 148 0.85 6.07 25.22
N ARG A 149 1.75 5.07 25.32
CA ARG A 149 2.74 4.85 24.27
C ARG A 149 2.10 4.05 23.15
N GLN A 150 1.73 4.74 22.09
CA GLN A 150 1.11 4.12 20.91
C GLN A 150 2.11 3.28 20.10
N SER A 151 3.40 3.63 20.10
CA SER A 151 4.42 2.93 19.31
C SER A 151 5.72 2.74 20.06
N ASP A 152 6.38 1.62 19.83
CA ASP A 152 7.77 1.39 20.29
C ASP A 152 8.79 2.20 19.47
N GLY A 153 8.37 2.76 18.33
CA GLY A 153 9.22 3.42 17.34
C GLY A 153 9.36 2.59 16.06
N ARG A 154 10.47 2.78 15.36
CA ARG A 154 10.79 2.08 14.11
C ARG A 154 12.21 1.50 14.15
N ILE A 155 12.42 0.33 13.62
CA ILE A 155 13.77 -0.12 13.26
C ILE A 155 14.22 0.74 12.08
N ILE A 156 15.36 1.42 12.23
CA ILE A 156 15.91 2.33 11.22
C ILE A 156 17.23 1.83 10.65
N ASP A 157 17.78 0.75 11.22
CA ASP A 157 19.01 0.11 10.73
C ASP A 157 19.10 -1.30 11.32
N TRP A 158 19.34 -2.29 10.49
CA TRP A 158 19.48 -3.69 10.87
C TRP A 158 20.91 -4.08 11.24
N LEU A 159 21.85 -3.12 11.19
CA LEU A 159 23.24 -3.27 11.61
C LEU A 159 23.89 -4.53 11.02
N ALA A 160 23.91 -4.63 9.71
CA ALA A 160 24.46 -5.80 9.00
C ALA A 160 25.86 -6.23 9.49
N SER A 161 26.68 -5.28 9.97
CA SER A 161 28.02 -5.53 10.54
C SER A 161 28.01 -6.02 12.01
N ALA A 162 26.85 -5.98 12.71
CA ALA A 162 26.74 -6.30 14.15
C ALA A 162 25.56 -7.23 14.41
N ASP A 163 25.77 -8.51 14.11
CA ASP A 163 24.76 -9.56 14.15
C ASP A 163 23.91 -9.56 15.43
N GLY A 164 22.58 -9.58 15.29
CA GLY A 164 21.65 -9.54 16.41
C GLY A 164 21.52 -8.17 17.10
N GLN A 165 21.94 -7.09 16.46
CA GLN A 165 21.71 -5.73 16.92
C GLN A 165 20.89 -4.93 15.89
N VAL A 166 20.14 -3.92 16.37
CA VAL A 166 19.37 -3.00 15.54
C VAL A 166 19.48 -1.57 16.08
N LEU A 167 19.32 -0.56 15.21
CA LEU A 167 19.00 0.79 15.66
C LEU A 167 17.47 0.97 15.61
N ILE A 168 16.92 1.38 16.74
CA ILE A 168 15.49 1.70 16.85
C ILE A 168 15.30 3.19 17.16
N SER A 169 14.49 3.87 16.36
CA SER A 169 14.00 5.21 16.70
C SER A 169 12.91 5.07 17.75
N ARG A 170 13.31 5.07 19.02
CA ARG A 170 12.45 4.75 20.17
C ARG A 170 11.61 5.95 20.59
N VAL A 171 10.32 5.71 20.85
CA VAL A 171 9.44 6.67 21.50
C VAL A 171 9.60 6.57 23.00
N TYR A 172 9.98 7.68 23.65
CA TYR A 172 10.14 7.80 25.10
C TYR A 172 8.94 8.54 25.69
N VAL A 173 8.30 7.90 26.68
CA VAL A 173 7.22 8.47 27.48
C VAL A 173 7.74 8.65 28.91
N PRO A 174 7.72 9.89 29.48
CA PRO A 174 8.14 10.12 30.84
C PRO A 174 7.13 9.58 31.86
N GLU A 175 7.55 9.47 33.11
CA GLU A 175 6.67 9.15 34.25
C GLU A 175 6.29 10.43 35.00
N THR A 176 5.07 10.46 35.54
CA THR A 176 4.61 11.54 36.44
C THR A 176 5.32 11.48 37.76
N ASP A 177 5.63 12.65 38.36
CA ASP A 177 6.37 12.78 39.62
C ASP A 177 5.53 12.47 40.88
N THR A 178 4.37 11.82 40.72
CA THR A 178 3.45 11.53 41.85
C THR A 178 3.72 10.20 42.56
N THR A 179 4.78 9.49 42.18
CA THR A 179 4.97 8.08 42.55
C THR A 179 5.72 7.82 43.86
N GLY A 180 6.41 8.85 44.38
CA GLY A 180 7.36 8.67 45.52
C GLY A 180 8.57 7.78 45.19
N LYS A 181 8.83 7.47 43.92
CA LYS A 181 10.02 6.76 43.47
C LYS A 181 11.26 7.63 43.58
N LEU A 182 12.38 7.04 43.97
CA LEU A 182 13.69 7.70 44.01
C LEU A 182 14.21 8.07 42.60
N VAL A 183 13.80 7.33 41.60
CA VAL A 183 14.17 7.52 40.20
C VAL A 183 12.93 7.40 39.31
N ILE A 184 12.64 8.44 38.55
CA ILE A 184 11.57 8.48 37.54
C ILE A 184 12.17 8.60 36.15
N ARG A 185 11.43 8.14 35.14
CA ARG A 185 11.79 8.36 33.74
C ARG A 185 11.39 9.77 33.32
N THR A 186 12.37 10.57 32.89
CA THR A 186 12.15 11.96 32.47
C THR A 186 12.32 12.17 30.95
N LYS A 187 12.84 11.18 30.23
CA LYS A 187 13.05 11.28 28.79
C LYS A 187 11.72 11.34 28.04
N LYS A 188 11.58 12.30 27.11
CA LYS A 188 10.39 12.51 26.30
C LYS A 188 10.77 12.71 24.82
N GLY A 189 9.92 12.23 23.90
CA GLY A 189 10.10 12.39 22.47
C GLY A 189 10.73 11.18 21.79
N VAL A 190 11.35 11.37 20.63
CA VAL A 190 11.94 10.29 19.83
C VAL A 190 13.46 10.39 19.89
N GLY A 191 14.11 9.31 20.31
CA GLY A 191 15.57 9.17 20.30
C GLY A 191 15.97 7.92 19.49
N VAL A 192 17.26 7.63 19.40
CA VAL A 192 17.77 6.43 18.75
C VAL A 192 18.57 5.60 19.76
N ASP A 193 18.20 4.34 19.89
CA ASP A 193 18.93 3.36 20.69
C ASP A 193 19.49 2.25 19.80
N ARG A 194 20.70 1.81 20.11
CA ARG A 194 21.26 0.53 19.65
C ARG A 194 20.81 -0.55 20.61
N VAL A 195 20.11 -1.56 20.11
CA VAL A 195 19.53 -2.61 20.93
C VAL A 195 20.04 -3.97 20.49
N ASN A 196 20.56 -4.77 21.42
CA ASN A 196 20.81 -6.18 21.18
C ASN A 196 19.50 -6.95 21.37
N VAL A 197 19.00 -7.57 20.31
CA VAL A 197 17.67 -8.22 20.30
C VAL A 197 17.59 -9.52 21.11
N THR A 198 18.74 -10.02 21.58
CA THR A 198 18.80 -11.23 22.44
C THR A 198 18.86 -10.87 23.92
N SER A 199 19.75 -9.94 24.32
CA SER A 199 19.95 -9.57 25.72
C SER A 199 19.05 -8.40 26.15
N LEU A 200 18.51 -7.62 25.21
CA LEU A 200 17.84 -6.33 25.38
C LEU A 200 18.75 -5.22 25.93
N LYS A 201 20.07 -5.45 25.99
CA LYS A 201 20.99 -4.38 26.32
C LYS A 201 20.84 -3.27 25.29
N SER A 202 20.74 -2.03 25.76
CA SER A 202 20.47 -0.86 24.96
C SER A 202 21.45 0.26 25.29
N ASP A 203 22.02 0.87 24.26
CA ASP A 203 22.88 2.03 24.37
C ASP A 203 22.28 3.19 23.57
N THR A 204 22.12 4.37 24.19
CA THR A 204 21.54 5.54 23.52
C THR A 204 22.54 6.12 22.51
N VAL A 205 22.13 6.15 21.24
CA VAL A 205 22.87 6.77 20.11
C VAL A 205 22.48 8.23 19.94
N GLU A 206 21.15 8.53 19.95
CA GLU A 206 20.62 9.90 19.93
C GLU A 206 19.70 10.11 21.12
N SER A 207 19.94 11.23 21.85
CA SER A 207 19.05 11.65 22.93
C SER A 207 17.67 12.02 22.38
N PRO A 208 16.57 11.71 23.10
CA PRO A 208 15.23 12.01 22.64
C PRO A 208 15.01 13.52 22.41
N ARG A 209 14.29 13.82 21.33
CA ARG A 209 13.82 15.17 20.96
C ARG A 209 12.35 15.09 20.59
N ASP A 210 11.63 16.15 20.91
CA ASP A 210 10.22 16.21 20.53
C ASP A 210 10.07 16.30 19.00
N SER A 211 9.11 15.54 18.46
CA SER A 211 8.77 15.49 17.02
C SER A 211 9.94 15.20 16.08
N ALA A 212 11.01 14.56 16.58
CA ALA A 212 12.15 14.18 15.77
C ALA A 212 11.91 12.89 14.99
N GLY A 213 12.59 12.78 13.83
CA GLY A 213 12.78 11.55 13.12
C GLY A 213 14.22 11.43 12.62
N TYR A 214 14.63 10.23 12.26
CA TYR A 214 16.04 9.93 11.94
C TYR A 214 16.15 8.98 10.76
N MET A 215 17.23 9.14 9.99
CA MET A 215 17.66 8.21 8.93
C MET A 215 19.14 7.89 9.08
N THR A 216 19.50 6.65 8.83
CA THR A 216 20.87 6.12 8.88
C THR A 216 21.45 5.98 7.47
N ASP A 217 22.72 5.63 7.41
CA ASP A 217 23.42 5.19 6.19
C ASP A 217 23.36 3.65 6.02
N ASP A 218 22.52 2.95 6.80
CA ASP A 218 22.41 1.49 6.89
C ASP A 218 23.74 0.78 7.27
N LEU A 219 24.70 1.56 7.80
CA LEU A 219 25.99 1.08 8.35
C LEU A 219 26.12 1.43 9.85
N GLY A 220 25.03 1.81 10.50
CA GLY A 220 24.97 2.11 11.94
C GLY A 220 25.21 3.56 12.30
N ASN A 221 25.31 4.48 11.33
CA ASN A 221 25.48 5.90 11.62
C ASN A 221 24.18 6.66 11.33
N VAL A 222 23.70 7.41 12.33
CA VAL A 222 22.57 8.34 12.15
C VAL A 222 23.09 9.59 11.44
N ARG A 223 22.71 9.78 10.18
CA ARG A 223 23.24 10.82 9.30
C ARG A 223 22.24 11.96 8.99
N LEU A 224 20.93 11.70 9.07
CA LEU A 224 19.89 12.69 8.89
C LEU A 224 18.98 12.72 10.11
N MET A 225 18.59 13.92 10.53
CA MET A 225 17.55 14.17 11.52
C MET A 225 16.58 15.21 10.95
N TRP A 226 15.31 15.01 11.18
CA TRP A 226 14.31 16.07 10.96
C TRP A 226 13.49 16.33 12.22
N ILE A 227 12.99 17.54 12.32
CA ILE A 227 12.07 17.98 13.37
C ILE A 227 10.84 18.57 12.69
N ALA A 228 9.67 18.03 13.00
CA ALA A 228 8.39 18.58 12.57
C ALA A 228 7.91 19.61 13.59
N ASP A 229 7.67 20.82 13.14
CA ASP A 229 7.26 21.93 14.00
C ASP A 229 5.83 21.71 14.52
N ARG A 230 5.63 22.05 15.80
CA ARG A 230 4.31 21.98 16.46
C ARG A 230 3.90 23.35 16.98
N ARG A 231 2.59 23.58 17.00
CA ARG A 231 1.99 24.67 17.75
C ARG A 231 2.00 24.37 19.25
N ASN A 232 1.72 25.37 20.09
CA ASN A 232 1.56 25.17 21.53
C ASN A 232 0.42 24.21 21.89
N SER A 233 -0.54 24.00 20.98
CA SER A 233 -1.61 22.99 21.09
C SER A 233 -1.13 21.54 20.89
N GLY A 234 0.11 21.35 20.44
CA GLY A 234 0.66 20.02 20.06
C GLY A 234 0.41 19.61 18.61
N LEU A 235 -0.39 20.37 17.85
CA LEU A 235 -0.69 20.09 16.46
C LEU A 235 0.49 20.42 15.54
N LEU A 236 0.69 19.62 14.50
CA LEU A 236 1.70 19.86 13.47
C LEU A 236 1.38 21.11 12.65
N THR A 237 2.41 21.89 12.31
CA THR A 237 2.28 23.07 11.46
C THR A 237 2.42 22.78 9.97
N GLY A 238 2.98 21.61 9.62
CA GLY A 238 3.40 21.27 8.27
C GLY A 238 4.83 21.70 7.93
N HIS A 239 5.48 22.49 8.75
CA HIS A 239 6.88 22.88 8.54
C HIS A 239 7.82 21.82 9.13
N ILE A 240 8.86 21.43 8.37
CA ILE A 240 9.88 20.45 8.76
C ILE A 240 11.27 21.05 8.51
N SER A 241 12.15 20.91 9.52
CA SER A 241 13.56 21.30 9.44
C SER A 241 14.43 20.05 9.42
N TYR A 242 15.35 19.96 8.45
CA TYR A 242 16.27 18.84 8.28
C TYR A 242 17.69 19.25 8.63
N SER A 243 18.38 18.38 9.36
CA SER A 243 19.80 18.52 9.71
C SER A 243 20.54 17.24 9.36
N TYR A 244 21.80 17.36 8.99
CA TYR A 244 22.67 16.24 8.65
C TYR A 244 23.96 16.24 9.46
N ARG A 245 24.63 15.09 9.48
CA ARG A 245 26.02 14.93 9.95
C ARG A 245 26.93 14.54 8.81
N ALA A 246 28.06 15.20 8.71
CA ALA A 246 29.14 14.75 7.88
C ALA A 246 29.75 13.44 8.42
N LYS A 247 30.35 12.63 7.56
CA LYS A 247 30.94 11.34 7.92
C LYS A 247 31.98 11.53 9.05
N GLY A 248 31.84 10.74 10.12
CA GLY A 248 32.71 10.83 11.31
C GLY A 248 32.46 12.03 12.25
N SER A 249 31.55 12.96 11.91
CA SER A 249 31.19 14.09 12.77
C SER A 249 30.08 13.70 13.75
N ARG A 250 30.06 14.39 14.90
CA ARG A 250 28.94 14.35 15.87
C ARG A 250 28.04 15.58 15.79
N ASP A 251 28.46 16.59 15.04
CA ASP A 251 27.76 17.88 14.99
C ASP A 251 26.67 17.87 13.91
N TRP A 252 25.48 18.31 14.30
CA TRP A 252 24.38 18.52 13.39
C TRP A 252 24.52 19.86 12.66
N LYS A 253 24.42 19.83 11.33
CA LYS A 253 24.40 21.00 10.46
C LYS A 253 23.02 21.11 9.80
N SER A 254 22.48 22.32 9.68
CA SER A 254 21.26 22.56 8.91
C SER A 254 21.46 22.14 7.45
N LEU A 255 20.45 21.50 6.87
CA LEU A 255 20.46 21.06 5.46
C LEU A 255 19.44 21.85 4.64
N PHE A 256 18.16 21.69 4.94
CA PHE A 256 17.06 22.42 4.35
C PHE A 256 15.85 22.44 5.30
N SER A 257 14.89 23.32 5.02
CA SER A 257 13.61 23.37 5.73
C SER A 257 12.52 23.88 4.80
N GLY A 258 11.28 23.52 5.05
CA GLY A 258 10.15 23.90 4.23
C GLY A 258 8.87 23.18 4.63
N ASP A 259 7.89 23.23 3.75
CA ASP A 259 6.65 22.45 3.87
C ASP A 259 6.95 20.95 3.83
N TYR A 260 6.14 20.15 4.52
CA TYR A 260 6.30 18.69 4.54
C TYR A 260 6.23 18.03 3.15
N ARG A 261 5.73 18.74 2.13
CA ARG A 261 5.65 18.32 0.72
C ARG A 261 6.83 18.80 -0.13
N ASP A 262 7.79 19.55 0.43
CA ASP A 262 8.90 20.08 -0.36
C ASP A 262 10.03 19.08 -0.52
N TYR A 263 10.26 18.24 0.50
CA TYR A 263 11.41 17.35 0.58
C TYR A 263 11.01 15.96 1.08
N PHE A 264 11.36 14.93 0.29
CA PHE A 264 11.19 13.52 0.70
C PHE A 264 12.53 12.78 0.65
N PRO A 265 13.28 12.72 1.76
CA PRO A 265 14.46 11.87 1.88
C PRO A 265 14.13 10.42 1.58
N ARG A 266 14.94 9.75 0.72
CA ARG A 266 14.74 8.36 0.31
C ARG A 266 15.81 7.43 0.82
N ALA A 267 17.08 7.81 0.69
CA ALA A 267 18.20 7.00 1.14
C ALA A 267 19.45 7.84 1.38
N ILE A 268 20.32 7.37 2.24
CA ILE A 268 21.70 7.86 2.35
C ILE A 268 22.61 6.77 1.81
N ASP A 269 23.34 7.09 0.75
CA ASP A 269 24.34 6.19 0.17
C ASP A 269 25.72 6.62 0.65
N ASP A 270 26.31 5.83 1.56
CA ASP A 270 27.62 6.09 2.14
C ASP A 270 28.74 6.02 1.12
N SER A 271 28.59 5.21 0.06
CA SER A 271 29.61 5.03 -0.97
C SER A 271 29.91 6.31 -1.76
N VAL A 272 28.93 7.19 -1.86
CA VAL A 272 29.01 8.50 -2.54
C VAL A 272 28.79 9.67 -1.61
N ASP A 273 28.66 9.40 -0.29
CA ASP A 273 28.41 10.37 0.78
C ASP A 273 27.28 11.35 0.43
N SER A 274 26.14 10.82 0.06
CA SER A 274 25.03 11.63 -0.44
C SER A 274 23.67 11.16 0.08
N LEU A 275 22.80 12.13 0.35
CA LEU A 275 21.38 11.92 0.56
C LEU A 275 20.65 11.97 -0.79
N TYR A 276 19.97 10.90 -1.13
CA TYR A 276 19.00 10.90 -2.22
C TYR A 276 17.66 11.44 -1.70
N VAL A 277 17.17 12.48 -2.33
CA VAL A 277 15.96 13.20 -1.89
C VAL A 277 15.12 13.62 -3.08
N LEU A 278 13.81 13.44 -2.96
CA LEU A 278 12.86 14.00 -3.94
C LEU A 278 12.61 15.47 -3.57
N LYS A 279 12.78 16.34 -4.55
CA LYS A 279 12.50 17.78 -4.48
C LYS A 279 11.67 18.21 -5.69
N LYS A 280 10.83 19.22 -5.52
CA LYS A 280 10.05 19.74 -6.64
C LYS A 280 10.90 20.47 -7.67
N LEU A 281 10.74 20.10 -8.92
CA LEU A 281 11.30 20.78 -10.08
C LEU A 281 10.18 21.01 -11.11
N SER A 282 9.84 22.24 -11.36
CA SER A 282 8.75 22.62 -12.27
C SER A 282 7.40 21.95 -11.92
N GLY A 283 7.12 21.83 -10.62
CA GLY A 283 5.86 21.28 -10.09
C GLY A 283 5.78 19.76 -10.07
N ARG A 284 6.90 19.04 -10.28
CA ARG A 284 6.99 17.58 -10.15
C ARG A 284 8.16 17.20 -9.27
N TYR A 285 8.06 16.03 -8.63
CA TYR A 285 9.19 15.50 -7.89
C TYR A 285 10.28 14.99 -8.84
N ALA A 286 11.48 15.50 -8.65
CA ALA A 286 12.71 15.08 -9.29
C ALA A 286 13.67 14.52 -8.22
N LEU A 287 14.51 13.58 -8.59
CA LEU A 287 15.49 12.98 -7.70
C LEU A 287 16.78 13.80 -7.71
N TYR A 288 17.22 14.20 -6.53
CA TYR A 288 18.49 14.87 -6.29
C TYR A 288 19.40 14.01 -5.40
N ALA A 289 20.69 14.11 -5.62
CA ALA A 289 21.72 13.66 -4.70
C ALA A 289 22.35 14.89 -4.02
N THR A 290 22.15 15.02 -2.72
CA THR A 290 22.67 16.12 -1.91
C THR A 290 23.86 15.64 -1.11
N LYS A 291 25.05 16.25 -1.29
CA LYS A 291 26.28 15.88 -0.58
C LYS A 291 26.16 16.12 0.94
N LEU A 292 26.66 15.15 1.72
CA LEU A 292 26.74 15.23 3.19
C LEU A 292 28.17 15.48 3.71
N ASP A 293 29.08 15.91 2.84
CA ASP A 293 30.48 16.20 3.11
C ASP A 293 30.75 17.59 3.73
N GLY A 294 29.72 18.39 3.91
CA GLY A 294 29.81 19.76 4.40
C GLY A 294 29.49 20.82 3.36
N SER A 295 29.49 20.46 2.07
CA SER A 295 29.14 21.37 0.96
C SER A 295 27.64 21.52 0.77
N ALA A 296 26.85 20.49 1.12
CA ALA A 296 25.41 20.39 0.82
C ALA A 296 25.08 20.62 -0.68
N ALA A 297 26.04 20.28 -1.57
CA ALA A 297 25.88 20.49 -3.00
C ALA A 297 24.85 19.53 -3.58
N ASP A 298 23.91 20.07 -4.33
CA ASP A 298 22.84 19.33 -5.02
C ASP A 298 23.25 18.94 -6.43
N THR A 299 22.97 17.71 -6.80
CA THR A 299 23.08 17.21 -8.17
C THR A 299 21.74 16.64 -8.60
N LEU A 300 21.17 17.13 -9.69
CA LEU A 300 19.99 16.52 -10.30
C LEU A 300 20.35 15.14 -10.86
N VAL A 301 19.71 14.09 -10.35
CA VAL A 301 19.92 12.70 -10.79
C VAL A 301 18.93 12.32 -11.86
N ALA A 302 17.65 12.62 -11.62
CA ALA A 302 16.57 12.26 -12.54
C ALA A 302 15.40 13.22 -12.43
N GLN A 303 14.74 13.43 -13.57
CA GLN A 303 13.44 14.10 -13.69
C GLN A 303 12.62 13.45 -14.80
N ASN A 304 11.30 13.55 -14.72
CA ASN A 304 10.41 13.13 -15.78
C ASN A 304 9.47 14.30 -16.15
N PRO A 305 9.26 14.62 -17.46
CA PRO A 305 8.44 15.75 -17.86
C PRO A 305 6.93 15.53 -17.68
N ARG A 306 6.48 14.29 -17.45
CA ARG A 306 5.06 13.91 -17.38
C ARG A 306 4.61 13.51 -15.99
N VAL A 307 5.46 12.82 -15.23
CA VAL A 307 5.13 12.23 -13.92
C VAL A 307 6.23 12.52 -12.89
N ASP A 308 5.92 12.30 -11.64
CA ASP A 308 6.88 12.40 -10.55
C ASP A 308 7.85 11.22 -10.58
N ILE A 309 9.11 11.44 -10.18
CA ILE A 309 9.97 10.37 -9.70
C ILE A 309 9.43 9.98 -8.31
N ASP A 310 9.25 8.69 -8.03
CA ASP A 310 8.57 8.25 -6.81
C ASP A 310 9.49 7.62 -5.76
N ASP A 311 10.52 6.88 -6.16
CA ASP A 311 11.43 6.25 -5.20
C ASP A 311 12.81 5.94 -5.79
N VAL A 312 13.71 5.43 -4.94
CA VAL A 312 15.02 4.91 -5.31
C VAL A 312 15.06 3.40 -5.12
N VAL A 313 15.84 2.73 -5.95
CA VAL A 313 16.15 1.29 -5.80
C VAL A 313 17.46 1.16 -5.04
N ARG A 314 17.42 0.42 -3.92
CA ARG A 314 18.55 0.21 -3.03
C ARG A 314 19.01 -1.25 -3.08
N PHE A 315 20.28 -1.50 -2.77
CA PHE A 315 20.82 -2.85 -2.78
C PHE A 315 22.03 -3.02 -1.86
N GLY A 316 22.09 -4.21 -1.25
CA GLY A 316 23.22 -4.71 -0.49
C GLY A 316 23.43 -4.05 0.87
N GLU A 317 24.51 -4.41 1.53
CA GLU A 317 24.95 -3.79 2.78
C GLU A 317 25.17 -2.29 2.57
N GLY A 318 24.68 -1.46 3.51
CA GLY A 318 24.67 0.01 3.36
C GLY A 318 23.67 0.52 2.33
N GLN A 319 22.78 -0.32 1.85
CA GLN A 319 21.63 0.03 0.99
C GLN A 319 22.00 1.02 -0.13
N ARG A 320 23.09 0.71 -0.88
CA ARG A 320 23.58 1.53 -1.98
C ARG A 320 22.48 1.79 -3.01
N VAL A 321 22.36 3.03 -3.47
CA VAL A 321 21.34 3.40 -4.47
C VAL A 321 21.81 2.99 -5.87
N ILE A 322 21.08 2.08 -6.49
CA ILE A 322 21.42 1.48 -7.81
C ILE A 322 20.52 1.97 -8.95
N GLY A 323 19.43 2.65 -8.64
CA GLY A 323 18.45 3.12 -9.59
C GLY A 323 17.34 3.95 -8.96
N TYR A 324 16.34 4.27 -9.76
CA TYR A 324 15.12 4.98 -9.33
C TYR A 324 13.90 4.47 -10.08
N THR A 325 12.72 4.80 -9.56
CA THR A 325 11.43 4.40 -10.14
C THR A 325 10.54 5.60 -10.44
N TYR A 326 9.60 5.41 -11.35
CA TYR A 326 8.47 6.29 -11.63
C TYR A 326 7.35 5.48 -12.30
N VAL A 327 6.14 6.04 -12.35
CA VAL A 327 5.00 5.41 -13.02
C VAL A 327 4.47 6.32 -14.12
N GLU A 328 4.57 5.89 -15.37
CA GLU A 328 3.84 6.48 -16.51
C GLU A 328 2.58 5.64 -16.79
N GLU A 329 2.66 4.69 -17.70
CA GLU A 329 1.59 3.70 -17.93
C GLU A 329 1.74 2.52 -16.97
N LYS A 330 2.98 2.07 -16.74
CA LYS A 330 3.36 1.04 -15.78
C LYS A 330 4.54 1.53 -14.94
N ARG A 331 4.86 0.82 -13.89
CA ARG A 331 6.06 1.11 -13.10
C ARG A 331 7.30 0.85 -13.94
N GLU A 332 8.12 1.88 -14.05
CA GLU A 332 9.42 1.83 -14.74
C GLU A 332 10.53 1.92 -13.69
N THR A 333 11.53 1.05 -13.85
CA THR A 333 12.74 1.07 -13.03
C THR A 333 13.92 1.39 -13.90
N VAL A 334 14.64 2.46 -13.57
CA VAL A 334 15.85 2.89 -14.28
C VAL A 334 17.07 2.59 -13.42
N TYR A 335 17.87 1.61 -13.83
CA TYR A 335 19.13 1.28 -13.16
C TYR A 335 20.26 2.10 -13.77
N PHE A 336 20.98 2.87 -12.96
CA PHE A 336 22.22 3.53 -13.36
C PHE A 336 23.46 2.67 -13.02
N ASP A 337 23.32 1.67 -12.16
CA ASP A 337 24.34 0.64 -11.95
C ASP A 337 24.36 -0.32 -13.16
N PRO A 338 25.53 -0.48 -13.86
CA PRO A 338 25.61 -1.31 -15.08
C PRO A 338 25.32 -2.79 -14.85
N GLU A 339 25.71 -3.33 -13.69
CA GLU A 339 25.49 -4.74 -13.35
C GLU A 339 24.01 -5.03 -13.19
N PHE A 340 23.28 -4.20 -12.39
CA PHE A 340 21.86 -4.36 -12.17
C PHE A 340 21.04 -4.08 -13.43
N LYS A 341 21.48 -3.16 -14.27
CA LYS A 341 20.88 -2.94 -15.60
C LYS A 341 20.99 -4.20 -16.47
N ALA A 342 22.15 -4.84 -16.50
CA ALA A 342 22.35 -6.08 -17.27
C ALA A 342 21.58 -7.26 -16.66
N LEU A 343 21.51 -7.36 -15.33
CA LEU A 343 20.76 -8.39 -14.64
C LEU A 343 19.25 -8.24 -14.92
N ALA A 344 18.69 -7.05 -14.78
CA ALA A 344 17.27 -6.78 -15.08
C ALA A 344 16.92 -7.15 -16.53
N ALA A 345 17.79 -6.79 -17.50
CA ALA A 345 17.60 -7.18 -18.89
C ALA A 345 17.65 -8.70 -19.11
N SER A 346 18.47 -9.42 -18.34
CA SER A 346 18.54 -10.88 -18.39
C SER A 346 17.30 -11.55 -17.79
N LEU A 347 16.82 -11.04 -16.65
CA LEU A 347 15.60 -11.51 -15.99
C LEU A 347 14.38 -11.27 -16.88
N ALA A 348 14.26 -10.11 -17.52
CA ALA A 348 13.16 -9.82 -18.45
C ALA A 348 13.11 -10.82 -19.62
N LYS A 349 14.25 -11.34 -20.06
CA LYS A 349 14.28 -12.41 -21.08
C LYS A 349 13.93 -13.78 -20.51
N ALA A 350 14.29 -14.04 -19.25
CA ALA A 350 13.97 -15.31 -18.57
C ALA A 350 12.51 -15.40 -18.16
N LEU A 351 11.87 -14.26 -17.90
CA LEU A 351 10.49 -14.14 -17.40
C LEU A 351 9.63 -13.27 -18.36
N PRO A 352 9.46 -13.66 -19.61
CA PRO A 352 8.82 -12.79 -20.62
C PRO A 352 7.33 -12.50 -20.35
N THR A 353 6.67 -13.33 -19.54
CA THR A 353 5.25 -13.16 -19.13
C THR A 353 5.09 -12.40 -17.81
N LEU A 354 6.18 -12.08 -17.11
CA LEU A 354 6.20 -11.40 -15.82
C LEU A 354 7.07 -10.14 -15.91
N PRO A 355 6.63 -9.11 -16.63
CA PRO A 355 7.47 -7.93 -16.94
C PRO A 355 7.69 -6.99 -15.75
N LEU A 356 6.89 -7.09 -14.69
CA LEU A 356 7.08 -6.31 -13.46
C LEU A 356 8.07 -7.06 -12.57
N ILE A 357 9.36 -6.73 -12.70
CA ILE A 357 10.44 -7.39 -11.96
C ILE A 357 11.00 -6.40 -10.95
N GLU A 358 10.98 -6.80 -9.68
CA GLU A 358 11.48 -6.02 -8.55
C GLU A 358 12.54 -6.82 -7.78
N PHE A 359 13.64 -6.15 -7.42
CA PHE A 359 14.62 -6.68 -6.49
C PHE A 359 14.12 -6.41 -5.06
N GLY A 360 13.67 -7.45 -4.37
CA GLY A 360 13.11 -7.34 -3.03
C GLY A 360 14.19 -7.24 -1.97
N ASP A 361 14.95 -8.30 -1.77
CA ASP A 361 15.93 -8.39 -0.70
C ASP A 361 17.19 -9.17 -1.15
N SER A 362 18.24 -9.18 -0.33
CA SER A 362 19.49 -9.88 -0.62
C SER A 362 20.15 -10.48 0.62
N SER A 363 20.88 -11.58 0.42
CA SER A 363 21.83 -12.03 1.43
C SER A 363 22.87 -10.95 1.72
N ARG A 364 23.45 -10.97 2.92
CA ARG A 364 24.44 -9.96 3.36
C ARG A 364 25.64 -9.85 2.40
N ASP A 365 26.10 -10.98 1.87
CA ASP A 365 27.18 -11.03 0.88
C ASP A 365 26.74 -10.67 -0.54
N GLY A 366 25.44 -10.41 -0.75
CA GLY A 366 24.86 -10.08 -2.03
C GLY A 366 24.87 -11.22 -3.06
N THR A 367 25.16 -12.45 -2.66
CA THR A 367 25.20 -13.59 -3.59
C THR A 367 23.85 -14.17 -3.93
N LYS A 368 22.86 -14.04 -3.05
CA LYS A 368 21.48 -14.44 -3.30
C LYS A 368 20.55 -13.22 -3.26
N LEU A 369 19.62 -13.16 -4.21
CA LEU A 369 18.60 -12.12 -4.32
C LEU A 369 17.21 -12.74 -4.23
N LEU A 370 16.34 -12.12 -3.48
CA LEU A 370 14.91 -12.37 -3.56
C LEU A 370 14.31 -11.43 -4.61
N ILE A 371 13.69 -12.01 -5.63
CA ILE A 371 13.12 -11.27 -6.76
C ILE A 371 11.63 -11.53 -6.78
N HIS A 372 10.85 -10.48 -6.87
CA HIS A 372 9.42 -10.56 -7.18
C HIS A 372 9.21 -10.29 -8.67
N ALA A 373 8.31 -11.05 -9.30
CA ALA A 373 7.94 -10.83 -10.69
C ALA A 373 6.46 -11.11 -10.91
N GLY A 374 5.77 -10.19 -11.57
CA GLY A 374 4.34 -10.25 -11.84
C GLY A 374 3.95 -9.61 -13.17
N SER A 375 2.64 -9.57 -13.42
CA SER A 375 2.06 -8.89 -14.59
C SER A 375 0.64 -8.39 -14.26
N ASP A 376 -0.07 -7.91 -15.26
CA ASP A 376 -1.50 -7.58 -15.17
C ASP A 376 -2.41 -8.80 -14.99
N SER A 377 -1.93 -9.97 -15.40
CA SER A 377 -2.66 -11.25 -15.38
C SER A 377 -1.93 -12.37 -14.64
N ASP A 378 -0.91 -12.02 -13.84
CA ASP A 378 -0.27 -12.87 -12.83
C ASP A 378 -0.05 -12.04 -11.58
N PRO A 379 -0.64 -12.41 -10.43
CA PRO A 379 -0.53 -11.65 -9.19
C PRO A 379 0.89 -11.40 -8.70
N GLY A 380 1.79 -12.34 -9.00
CA GLY A 380 3.19 -12.26 -8.62
C GLY A 380 3.73 -13.56 -8.06
N ARG A 381 5.04 -13.70 -8.21
CA ARG A 381 5.82 -14.87 -7.75
C ARG A 381 7.17 -14.41 -7.27
N TYR A 382 7.66 -15.08 -6.24
CA TYR A 382 9.00 -14.87 -5.74
C TYR A 382 9.97 -15.92 -6.28
N PHE A 383 11.16 -15.44 -6.61
CA PHE A 383 12.27 -16.25 -7.05
C PHE A 383 13.50 -15.95 -6.21
N VAL A 384 14.34 -16.96 -6.01
CA VAL A 384 15.69 -16.76 -5.48
C VAL A 384 16.67 -16.82 -6.64
N PHE A 385 17.41 -15.74 -6.86
CA PHE A 385 18.48 -15.68 -7.85
C PHE A 385 19.83 -15.85 -7.16
N ASP A 386 20.53 -16.95 -7.48
CA ASP A 386 21.91 -17.19 -7.05
C ASP A 386 22.86 -16.56 -8.09
N ARG A 387 23.50 -15.46 -7.73
CA ARG A 387 24.41 -14.70 -8.61
C ARG A 387 25.67 -15.46 -8.95
N THR A 388 26.12 -16.35 -8.06
CA THR A 388 27.32 -17.18 -8.26
C THR A 388 27.05 -18.28 -9.28
N LYS A 389 25.94 -19.01 -9.10
CA LYS A 389 25.53 -20.10 -10.00
C LYS A 389 24.79 -19.59 -11.24
N LYS A 390 24.33 -18.34 -11.22
CA LYS A 390 23.45 -17.73 -12.24
C LYS A 390 22.17 -18.53 -12.46
N THR A 391 21.58 -19.04 -11.39
CA THR A 391 20.34 -19.79 -11.40
C THR A 391 19.20 -18.99 -10.80
N LEU A 392 18.02 -19.05 -11.41
CA LEU A 392 16.76 -18.46 -10.93
C LEU A 392 15.85 -19.61 -10.53
N THR A 393 15.52 -19.71 -9.24
CA THR A 393 14.71 -20.80 -8.67
C THR A 393 13.39 -20.22 -8.18
N PRO A 394 12.21 -20.75 -8.63
CA PRO A 394 10.92 -20.37 -8.05
C PRO A 394 10.88 -20.71 -6.56
N ALA A 395 10.33 -19.80 -5.75
CA ALA A 395 10.27 -19.95 -4.30
C ALA A 395 8.84 -19.93 -3.75
N MET A 396 8.05 -18.90 -4.09
CA MET A 396 6.72 -18.67 -3.51
C MET A 396 5.78 -18.03 -4.54
N VAL A 397 4.48 -18.14 -4.33
CA VAL A 397 3.41 -17.59 -5.19
C VAL A 397 2.52 -16.69 -4.33
N ASP A 398 2.19 -15.48 -4.81
CA ASP A 398 1.41 -14.51 -4.04
C ASP A 398 -0.03 -14.93 -3.81
N ARG A 399 -0.70 -15.47 -4.84
CA ARG A 399 -2.11 -15.85 -4.77
C ARG A 399 -2.35 -17.22 -5.39
N PRO A 400 -2.01 -18.30 -4.67
CA PRO A 400 -2.19 -19.66 -5.16
C PRO A 400 -3.66 -20.02 -5.49
N GLU A 401 -4.64 -19.33 -4.87
CA GLU A 401 -6.07 -19.50 -5.15
C GLU A 401 -6.47 -19.08 -6.57
N LEU A 402 -5.61 -18.32 -7.23
CA LEU A 402 -5.82 -17.85 -8.60
C LEU A 402 -5.05 -18.66 -9.64
N GLU A 403 -4.22 -19.62 -9.23
CA GLU A 403 -3.50 -20.47 -10.17
C GLU A 403 -4.50 -21.30 -11.03
N GLY A 404 -4.21 -21.37 -12.32
CA GLY A 404 -5.07 -22.05 -13.29
C GLY A 404 -6.31 -21.27 -13.73
N ARG A 405 -6.57 -20.08 -13.16
CA ARG A 405 -7.65 -19.19 -13.61
C ARG A 405 -7.20 -18.32 -14.80
N THR A 406 -8.12 -18.07 -15.71
CA THR A 406 -7.88 -17.11 -16.79
C THR A 406 -8.13 -15.70 -16.26
N LEU A 407 -7.07 -14.92 -16.06
CA LEU A 407 -7.14 -13.53 -15.64
C LEU A 407 -7.19 -12.59 -16.82
N ALA A 408 -7.73 -11.38 -16.59
CA ALA A 408 -7.92 -10.36 -17.61
C ALA A 408 -6.62 -9.56 -17.86
N SER A 409 -6.40 -9.18 -19.10
CA SER A 409 -5.34 -8.20 -19.41
C SER A 409 -5.81 -6.77 -19.19
N VAL A 410 -4.89 -5.90 -18.74
CA VAL A 410 -5.11 -4.50 -18.45
C VAL A 410 -4.51 -3.64 -19.57
N LYS A 411 -5.26 -2.66 -20.05
CA LYS A 411 -4.80 -1.70 -21.07
C LYS A 411 -4.74 -0.31 -20.49
N SER A 412 -3.63 0.38 -20.67
CA SER A 412 -3.56 1.82 -20.47
C SER A 412 -4.31 2.52 -21.62
N ILE A 413 -5.17 3.46 -21.27
CA ILE A 413 -6.00 4.24 -22.19
C ILE A 413 -6.03 5.71 -21.76
N THR A 414 -6.56 6.56 -22.63
CA THR A 414 -6.81 7.97 -22.33
C THR A 414 -8.29 8.27 -22.50
N VAL A 415 -8.89 8.86 -21.48
CA VAL A 415 -10.26 9.39 -21.49
C VAL A 415 -10.18 10.89 -21.71
N THR A 416 -11.09 11.45 -22.50
CA THR A 416 -11.21 12.90 -22.64
C THR A 416 -12.27 13.42 -21.68
N ALA A 417 -11.87 14.27 -20.75
CA ALA A 417 -12.79 14.96 -19.84
C ALA A 417 -13.64 15.99 -20.59
N SER A 418 -14.69 16.49 -19.95
CA SER A 418 -15.63 17.45 -20.56
C SER A 418 -14.99 18.78 -20.97
N ASP A 419 -13.88 19.15 -20.36
CA ASP A 419 -13.08 20.35 -20.67
C ASP A 419 -11.93 20.07 -21.65
N GLY A 420 -11.86 18.87 -22.23
CA GLY A 420 -10.83 18.45 -23.17
C GLY A 420 -9.55 17.91 -22.53
N THR A 421 -9.46 17.85 -21.19
CA THR A 421 -8.28 17.30 -20.50
C THR A 421 -8.16 15.80 -20.77
N ALA A 422 -6.95 15.34 -21.08
CA ALA A 422 -6.62 13.93 -21.25
C ALA A 422 -6.40 13.27 -19.89
N ILE A 423 -7.29 12.37 -19.50
CA ILE A 423 -7.27 11.62 -18.24
C ILE A 423 -6.71 10.24 -18.50
N PRO A 424 -5.55 9.85 -17.93
CA PRO A 424 -5.07 8.48 -17.98
C PRO A 424 -6.05 7.54 -17.28
N ALA A 425 -6.19 6.32 -17.77
CA ALA A 425 -7.02 5.32 -17.15
C ALA A 425 -6.55 3.91 -17.51
N TYR A 426 -6.96 2.92 -16.70
CA TYR A 426 -6.75 1.51 -17.02
C TYR A 426 -8.08 0.85 -17.35
N LEU A 427 -8.08 0.05 -18.42
CA LEU A 427 -9.24 -0.70 -18.89
C LEU A 427 -8.96 -2.18 -18.78
N THR A 428 -9.76 -2.87 -17.96
CA THR A 428 -9.73 -4.31 -17.80
C THR A 428 -10.98 -4.90 -18.44
N LEU A 429 -10.80 -5.79 -19.41
CA LEU A 429 -11.92 -6.40 -20.15
C LEU A 429 -12.09 -7.86 -19.76
N PRO A 430 -13.34 -8.35 -19.64
CA PRO A 430 -13.61 -9.74 -19.29
C PRO A 430 -12.98 -10.70 -20.29
N PRO A 431 -12.25 -11.73 -19.84
CA PRO A 431 -11.61 -12.69 -20.74
C PRO A 431 -12.61 -13.39 -21.67
N GLY A 432 -12.23 -13.54 -22.93
CA GLY A 432 -13.04 -14.28 -23.93
C GLY A 432 -14.30 -13.56 -24.40
N LYS A 433 -14.63 -12.37 -23.89
CA LYS A 433 -15.78 -11.58 -24.36
C LYS A 433 -15.35 -10.47 -25.33
N ALA A 434 -16.17 -10.21 -26.34
CA ALA A 434 -15.96 -9.05 -27.20
C ALA A 434 -16.21 -7.74 -26.42
N ALA A 435 -15.39 -6.74 -26.65
CA ALA A 435 -15.51 -5.40 -26.03
C ALA A 435 -16.66 -4.61 -26.66
N LYS A 436 -17.88 -5.09 -26.56
CA LYS A 436 -19.06 -4.47 -27.18
C LYS A 436 -20.32 -4.70 -26.34
N GLY A 437 -20.94 -3.60 -25.90
CA GLY A 437 -22.20 -3.62 -25.17
C GLY A 437 -22.15 -4.40 -23.86
N LEU A 438 -21.00 -4.43 -23.19
CA LEU A 438 -20.79 -5.14 -21.93
C LEU A 438 -21.47 -4.41 -20.76
N PRO A 439 -21.84 -5.11 -19.68
CA PRO A 439 -22.03 -4.44 -18.41
C PRO A 439 -20.67 -3.92 -17.94
N ALA A 440 -20.66 -2.76 -17.26
CA ALA A 440 -19.41 -2.12 -16.91
C ALA A 440 -19.43 -1.50 -15.51
N VAL A 441 -18.26 -1.43 -14.91
CA VAL A 441 -18.03 -0.84 -13.59
C VAL A 441 -16.94 0.23 -13.71
N VAL A 442 -17.24 1.43 -13.23
CA VAL A 442 -16.22 2.46 -12.97
C VAL A 442 -15.66 2.24 -11.60
N LEU A 443 -14.33 2.15 -11.48
CA LEU A 443 -13.62 1.81 -10.25
C LEU A 443 -12.61 2.91 -9.91
N PRO A 444 -13.04 4.08 -9.36
CA PRO A 444 -12.13 5.12 -8.91
C PRO A 444 -11.36 4.67 -7.67
N HIS A 445 -10.04 4.91 -7.66
CA HIS A 445 -9.16 4.61 -6.52
C HIS A 445 -9.41 5.52 -5.32
N GLY A 446 -8.88 5.14 -4.16
CA GLY A 446 -8.88 5.92 -2.93
C GLY A 446 -7.85 7.05 -2.93
N GLY A 447 -7.67 7.71 -1.80
CA GLY A 447 -6.73 8.81 -1.62
C GLY A 447 -7.43 10.11 -1.22
N PRO A 448 -7.53 11.16 -2.05
CA PRO A 448 -7.33 11.25 -3.51
C PRO A 448 -5.87 11.18 -3.99
N ASP A 449 -4.89 11.59 -3.14
CA ASP A 449 -3.45 11.59 -3.43
C ASP A 449 -2.88 10.16 -3.48
N SER A 450 -3.45 9.35 -4.36
CA SER A 450 -3.03 8.00 -4.69
C SER A 450 -3.18 7.82 -6.20
N ARG A 451 -2.87 6.65 -6.72
CA ARG A 451 -3.07 6.31 -8.13
C ARG A 451 -3.17 4.80 -8.32
N ASP A 452 -3.80 4.38 -9.41
CA ASP A 452 -3.67 3.03 -9.93
C ASP A 452 -2.35 2.88 -10.74
N VAL A 453 -1.93 1.65 -10.91
CA VAL A 453 -0.73 1.30 -11.68
C VAL A 453 -1.06 0.09 -12.54
N TRP A 454 -0.55 0.05 -13.77
CA TRP A 454 -0.68 -1.15 -14.59
C TRP A 454 -0.07 -2.36 -13.88
N GLY A 455 -0.87 -3.38 -13.70
CA GLY A 455 -0.50 -4.60 -12.98
C GLY A 455 -1.74 -5.37 -12.56
N PHE A 456 -1.55 -6.34 -11.67
CA PHE A 456 -2.64 -7.13 -11.10
C PHE A 456 -3.37 -6.32 -10.01
N ASP A 457 -4.68 -6.15 -10.19
CA ASP A 457 -5.59 -5.60 -9.19
C ASP A 457 -6.68 -6.64 -8.89
N TRP A 458 -6.73 -7.16 -7.68
CA TRP A 458 -7.64 -8.25 -7.31
C TRP A 458 -9.11 -7.89 -7.45
N LEU A 459 -9.48 -6.62 -7.22
CA LEU A 459 -10.86 -6.15 -7.30
C LEU A 459 -11.31 -5.95 -8.76
N ALA A 460 -10.47 -5.33 -9.58
CA ALA A 460 -10.71 -5.20 -11.01
C ALA A 460 -10.75 -6.57 -11.70
N GLN A 461 -9.86 -7.48 -11.31
CA GLN A 461 -9.82 -8.85 -11.81
C GLN A 461 -11.04 -9.67 -11.40
N PHE A 462 -11.53 -9.54 -10.16
CA PHE A 462 -12.79 -10.14 -9.74
C PHE A 462 -13.96 -9.68 -10.61
N LEU A 463 -14.09 -8.37 -10.81
CA LEU A 463 -15.16 -7.81 -11.64
C LEU A 463 -15.06 -8.30 -13.09
N ALA A 464 -13.86 -8.33 -13.66
CA ALA A 464 -13.63 -8.85 -15.01
C ALA A 464 -13.95 -10.36 -15.14
N ALA A 465 -13.58 -11.17 -14.14
CA ALA A 465 -13.92 -12.59 -14.08
C ALA A 465 -15.45 -12.80 -14.02
N ARG A 466 -16.19 -11.88 -13.39
CA ARG A 466 -17.67 -11.86 -13.39
C ARG A 466 -18.29 -11.33 -14.69
N GLY A 467 -17.46 -10.93 -15.67
CA GLY A 467 -17.92 -10.53 -16.99
C GLY A 467 -18.14 -9.04 -17.19
N TYR A 468 -17.68 -8.19 -16.27
CA TYR A 468 -17.80 -6.73 -16.35
C TYR A 468 -16.56 -6.13 -17.01
N ALA A 469 -16.76 -5.12 -17.87
CA ALA A 469 -15.68 -4.21 -18.26
C ALA A 469 -15.41 -3.25 -17.10
N VAL A 470 -14.14 -3.08 -16.74
CA VAL A 470 -13.73 -2.21 -15.61
C VAL A 470 -12.87 -1.08 -16.12
N ILE A 471 -13.18 0.16 -15.71
CA ILE A 471 -12.35 1.33 -15.98
C ILE A 471 -11.90 1.98 -14.67
N GLN A 472 -10.59 2.16 -14.52
CA GLN A 472 -9.94 2.78 -13.37
C GLN A 472 -9.34 4.12 -13.81
N PRO A 473 -10.01 5.27 -13.57
CA PRO A 473 -9.52 6.57 -13.99
C PRO A 473 -8.53 7.18 -13.02
N GLU A 474 -7.43 7.74 -13.55
CA GLU A 474 -6.51 8.64 -12.85
C GLU A 474 -7.10 10.06 -12.86
N TYR A 475 -8.19 10.27 -12.13
CA TYR A 475 -8.88 11.56 -12.08
C TYR A 475 -7.98 12.67 -11.56
N ARG A 476 -8.25 13.93 -11.93
CA ARG A 476 -7.50 15.07 -11.38
C ARG A 476 -7.68 15.13 -9.87
N GLY A 477 -6.56 15.10 -9.15
CA GLY A 477 -6.44 14.83 -7.71
C GLY A 477 -5.58 13.63 -7.42
N SER A 478 -5.37 12.71 -8.38
CA SER A 478 -4.47 11.56 -8.25
C SER A 478 -3.01 12.00 -8.08
N GLY A 479 -2.24 11.23 -7.30
CA GLY A 479 -0.82 11.45 -7.05
C GLY A 479 0.06 11.07 -8.24
N GLY A 480 1.31 11.52 -8.23
CA GLY A 480 2.32 11.13 -9.22
C GLY A 480 2.27 11.88 -10.55
N PHE A 481 1.35 12.81 -10.72
CA PHE A 481 1.23 13.63 -11.95
C PHE A 481 1.66 15.09 -11.75
N GLY A 482 2.23 15.41 -10.58
CA GLY A 482 2.68 16.73 -10.21
C GLY A 482 1.61 17.64 -9.60
N ASP A 483 2.05 18.81 -9.15
CA ASP A 483 1.24 19.75 -8.36
C ASP A 483 -0.02 20.26 -9.07
N ILE A 484 0.04 20.50 -10.38
CA ILE A 484 -1.12 21.00 -11.14
C ILE A 484 -2.25 19.96 -11.13
N TRP A 485 -1.90 18.68 -11.19
CA TRP A 485 -2.87 17.60 -11.15
C TRP A 485 -3.44 17.42 -9.76
N LEU A 486 -2.58 17.43 -8.74
CA LEU A 486 -2.93 17.19 -7.35
C LEU A 486 -3.68 18.38 -6.71
N ASN A 487 -3.13 19.59 -6.81
CA ASN A 487 -3.57 20.74 -6.00
C ASN A 487 -4.89 21.40 -6.45
N GLN A 488 -5.36 21.14 -7.66
CA GLN A 488 -6.62 21.71 -8.16
C GLN A 488 -7.86 20.90 -7.79
N ASN A 489 -7.69 19.80 -7.06
CA ASN A 489 -8.68 18.74 -6.97
C ASN A 489 -8.84 18.23 -5.55
N GLY A 490 -9.20 16.97 -5.37
CA GLY A 490 -9.61 16.43 -4.09
C GLY A 490 -10.95 16.99 -3.64
N PHE A 491 -11.09 17.25 -2.35
CA PHE A 491 -12.39 17.72 -1.82
C PHE A 491 -12.74 19.16 -2.21
N LYS A 492 -11.76 20.05 -2.36
CA LYS A 492 -12.01 21.45 -2.78
C LYS A 492 -12.45 21.54 -4.22
N GLY A 493 -11.80 20.80 -5.11
CA GLY A 493 -12.07 20.75 -6.54
C GLY A 493 -12.95 19.57 -6.94
N TRP A 494 -13.79 19.05 -6.04
CA TRP A 494 -14.55 17.83 -6.24
C TRP A 494 -15.31 17.72 -7.58
N ARG A 495 -15.81 18.86 -8.11
CA ARG A 495 -16.52 18.86 -9.39
C ARG A 495 -15.63 18.42 -10.54
N THR A 496 -14.35 18.79 -10.51
CA THR A 496 -13.36 18.36 -11.51
C THR A 496 -13.07 16.87 -11.36
N SER A 497 -12.70 16.41 -10.16
CA SER A 497 -12.39 15.00 -9.90
C SER A 497 -13.58 14.07 -10.23
N ILE A 498 -14.77 14.42 -9.74
CA ILE A 498 -15.98 13.63 -10.02
C ILE A 498 -16.41 13.75 -11.50
N GLY A 499 -16.16 14.91 -12.12
CA GLY A 499 -16.36 15.12 -13.55
C GLY A 499 -15.50 14.17 -14.41
N ASP A 500 -14.25 13.95 -14.03
CA ASP A 500 -13.33 13.01 -14.70
C ASP A 500 -13.79 11.55 -14.51
N VAL A 501 -14.26 11.20 -13.32
CA VAL A 501 -14.84 9.87 -13.04
C VAL A 501 -16.09 9.61 -13.88
N THR A 502 -17.01 10.58 -13.96
CA THR A 502 -18.23 10.43 -14.79
C THR A 502 -17.91 10.46 -16.30
N ALA A 503 -16.88 11.20 -16.73
CA ALA A 503 -16.40 11.18 -18.11
C ALA A 503 -15.91 9.79 -18.51
N SER A 504 -15.29 9.05 -17.60
CA SER A 504 -14.82 7.68 -17.85
C SER A 504 -15.97 6.71 -18.11
N ALA A 505 -17.07 6.82 -17.37
CA ALA A 505 -18.30 6.07 -17.64
C ALA A 505 -18.87 6.41 -19.05
N LYS A 506 -18.95 7.70 -19.38
CA LYS A 506 -19.45 8.17 -20.68
C LYS A 506 -18.54 7.74 -21.83
N TRP A 507 -17.23 7.71 -21.60
CA TRP A 507 -16.24 7.25 -22.58
C TRP A 507 -16.46 5.76 -22.92
N LEU A 508 -16.66 4.87 -21.93
CA LEU A 508 -16.96 3.45 -22.19
C LEU A 508 -18.18 3.27 -23.10
N THR A 509 -19.21 4.08 -22.90
CA THR A 509 -20.42 4.06 -23.73
C THR A 509 -20.14 4.60 -25.13
N ALA A 510 -19.42 5.72 -25.24
CA ALA A 510 -19.08 6.33 -26.53
C ALA A 510 -18.21 5.43 -27.40
N GLN A 511 -17.33 4.61 -26.78
CA GLN A 511 -16.54 3.58 -27.48
C GLN A 511 -17.36 2.33 -27.86
N GLY A 512 -18.62 2.24 -27.45
CA GLY A 512 -19.47 1.07 -27.66
C GLY A 512 -19.06 -0.16 -26.83
N ILE A 513 -18.13 0.00 -25.88
CA ILE A 513 -17.66 -1.06 -24.98
C ILE A 513 -18.76 -1.40 -23.98
N ALA A 514 -19.34 -0.38 -23.34
CA ALA A 514 -20.39 -0.58 -22.35
C ALA A 514 -21.79 -0.28 -22.88
N ASP A 515 -22.77 -1.05 -22.40
CA ASP A 515 -24.18 -0.71 -22.54
C ASP A 515 -24.54 0.41 -21.55
N PRO A 516 -25.07 1.56 -21.98
CA PRO A 516 -25.42 2.67 -21.10
C PRO A 516 -26.51 2.34 -20.08
N LYS A 517 -27.24 1.26 -20.26
CA LYS A 517 -28.26 0.77 -19.32
C LYS A 517 -27.69 -0.18 -18.28
N ARG A 518 -26.42 -0.56 -18.40
CA ARG A 518 -25.76 -1.59 -17.59
C ARG A 518 -24.44 -1.08 -17.02
N MET A 519 -24.47 0.13 -16.42
CA MET A 519 -23.32 0.81 -15.82
C MET A 519 -23.45 0.84 -14.29
N ALA A 520 -22.40 0.46 -13.58
CA ALA A 520 -22.28 0.58 -12.13
C ALA A 520 -21.01 1.37 -11.75
N ILE A 521 -20.92 1.78 -10.49
CA ILE A 521 -19.74 2.39 -9.91
C ILE A 521 -19.42 1.72 -8.58
N LEU A 522 -18.14 1.41 -8.34
CA LEU A 522 -17.61 0.87 -7.11
C LEU A 522 -16.37 1.64 -6.71
N GLY A 523 -16.22 2.01 -5.43
CA GLY A 523 -15.00 2.62 -4.95
C GLY A 523 -14.76 2.42 -3.47
N TRP A 524 -13.50 2.57 -3.05
CA TRP A 524 -13.05 2.42 -1.67
C TRP A 524 -12.51 3.75 -1.13
N SER A 525 -12.81 4.12 0.14
CA SER A 525 -12.32 5.33 0.76
C SER A 525 -12.76 6.60 -0.01
N TYR A 526 -11.82 7.41 -0.50
CA TYR A 526 -12.14 8.51 -1.42
C TYR A 526 -12.83 7.99 -2.70
N GLY A 527 -12.46 6.82 -3.23
CA GLY A 527 -13.17 6.19 -4.36
C GLY A 527 -14.64 5.90 -4.02
N GLY A 528 -14.93 5.50 -2.77
CA GLY A 528 -16.30 5.34 -2.27
C GLY A 528 -17.06 6.69 -2.18
N TYR A 529 -16.37 7.75 -1.78
CA TYR A 529 -16.88 9.13 -1.89
C TYR A 529 -17.20 9.47 -3.34
N ALA A 530 -16.26 9.19 -4.25
CA ALA A 530 -16.42 9.46 -5.67
C ALA A 530 -17.61 8.68 -6.26
N ALA A 531 -17.80 7.44 -5.85
CA ALA A 531 -18.95 6.62 -6.28
C ALA A 531 -20.29 7.24 -5.86
N LEU A 532 -20.42 7.60 -4.60
CA LEU A 532 -21.65 8.22 -4.05
C LEU A 532 -21.89 9.60 -4.66
N GLN A 533 -20.88 10.45 -4.74
CA GLN A 533 -21.00 11.81 -5.27
C GLN A 533 -21.30 11.81 -6.79
N SER A 534 -20.68 10.91 -7.56
CA SER A 534 -21.01 10.73 -8.97
C SER A 534 -22.48 10.36 -9.18
N ALA A 535 -22.99 9.43 -8.37
CA ALA A 535 -24.40 9.03 -8.45
C ALA A 535 -25.37 10.13 -8.00
N ALA A 536 -24.95 11.03 -7.11
CA ALA A 536 -25.76 12.18 -6.70
C ALA A 536 -25.88 13.25 -7.78
N ILE A 537 -24.78 13.51 -8.52
CA ILE A 537 -24.77 14.54 -9.58
C ILE A 537 -25.25 14.04 -10.94
N GLU A 538 -25.13 12.74 -11.23
CA GLU A 538 -25.55 12.08 -12.47
C GLU A 538 -26.49 10.90 -12.14
N PRO A 539 -27.70 11.13 -11.61
CA PRO A 539 -28.56 10.07 -11.05
C PRO A 539 -28.99 9.00 -12.03
N SER A 540 -29.00 9.29 -13.33
CA SER A 540 -29.38 8.33 -14.38
C SER A 540 -28.23 7.47 -14.88
N LEU A 541 -26.97 7.84 -14.59
CA LEU A 541 -25.78 7.23 -15.19
C LEU A 541 -25.55 5.81 -14.68
N TYR A 542 -25.72 5.58 -13.38
CA TYR A 542 -25.42 4.30 -12.75
C TYR A 542 -26.69 3.55 -12.33
N LYS A 543 -26.63 2.21 -12.40
CA LYS A 543 -27.71 1.29 -11.99
C LYS A 543 -27.41 0.60 -10.67
N ALA A 544 -26.18 0.71 -10.18
CA ALA A 544 -25.75 0.28 -8.86
C ALA A 544 -24.60 1.17 -8.38
N VAL A 545 -24.54 1.42 -7.08
CA VAL A 545 -23.47 2.18 -6.42
C VAL A 545 -22.94 1.35 -5.26
N ILE A 546 -21.64 1.10 -5.26
CA ILE A 546 -20.97 0.37 -4.18
C ILE A 546 -19.90 1.29 -3.57
N ALA A 547 -19.95 1.48 -2.26
CA ALA A 547 -19.01 2.33 -1.55
C ALA A 547 -18.47 1.62 -0.30
N VAL A 548 -17.17 1.32 -0.33
CA VAL A 548 -16.45 0.66 0.76
C VAL A 548 -15.72 1.71 1.57
N ALA A 549 -15.97 1.76 2.87
CA ALA A 549 -15.38 2.72 3.81
C ALA A 549 -15.36 4.18 3.30
N PRO A 550 -16.50 4.71 2.77
CA PRO A 550 -16.53 5.98 2.07
C PRO A 550 -16.49 7.18 3.01
N VAL A 551 -15.86 8.27 2.57
CA VAL A 551 -16.16 9.61 3.08
C VAL A 551 -17.54 10.02 2.54
N THR A 552 -18.43 10.53 3.40
CA THR A 552 -19.80 10.89 3.00
C THR A 552 -20.20 12.31 3.38
N ASP A 553 -19.58 12.88 4.41
CA ASP A 553 -19.81 14.28 4.86
C ASP A 553 -18.47 14.95 5.17
N LEU A 554 -18.11 15.98 4.40
CA LEU A 554 -16.87 16.71 4.56
C LEU A 554 -16.82 17.55 5.86
N ALA A 555 -17.97 17.99 6.38
CA ALA A 555 -18.00 18.67 7.67
C ALA A 555 -17.68 17.69 8.81
N LEU A 556 -18.27 16.49 8.77
CA LEU A 556 -17.99 15.43 9.73
C LEU A 556 -16.51 14.96 9.61
N LEU A 557 -15.95 14.86 8.40
CA LEU A 557 -14.54 14.51 8.22
C LEU A 557 -13.61 15.55 8.88
N LYS A 558 -13.93 16.84 8.76
CA LYS A 558 -13.19 17.92 9.45
C LYS A 558 -13.30 17.82 10.97
N GLU A 559 -14.48 17.49 11.49
CA GLU A 559 -14.67 17.26 12.92
C GLU A 559 -13.85 16.08 13.41
N GLN A 560 -13.83 14.98 12.67
CA GLN A 560 -13.07 13.78 12.99
C GLN A 560 -11.56 13.96 12.89
N ALA A 561 -11.07 14.91 12.07
CA ALA A 561 -9.64 15.22 11.97
C ALA A 561 -9.00 15.64 13.30
N TRP A 562 -9.78 16.22 14.24
CA TRP A 562 -9.28 16.67 15.55
C TRP A 562 -8.81 15.54 16.48
N HIS A 563 -9.02 14.29 16.10
CA HIS A 563 -8.43 13.13 16.79
C HIS A 563 -6.93 12.92 16.45
N TYR A 564 -6.37 13.67 15.47
CA TYR A 564 -5.01 13.46 14.96
C TYR A 564 -4.13 14.68 15.19
N VAL A 565 -2.82 14.46 15.31
CA VAL A 565 -1.82 15.53 15.50
C VAL A 565 -1.64 16.41 14.27
N ASP A 566 -2.06 15.96 13.10
CA ASP A 566 -2.07 16.66 11.81
C ASP A 566 -3.43 17.27 11.44
N ALA A 567 -4.34 17.41 12.41
CA ALA A 567 -5.69 17.94 12.21
C ALA A 567 -5.72 19.27 11.42
N ASP A 568 -4.82 20.20 11.73
CA ASP A 568 -4.73 21.48 11.02
C ASP A 568 -4.44 21.31 9.53
N LEU A 569 -3.61 20.31 9.16
CA LEU A 569 -3.25 20.00 7.78
C LEU A 569 -4.43 19.39 7.04
N ILE A 570 -5.09 18.41 7.66
CA ILE A 570 -6.29 17.75 7.10
C ILE A 570 -7.41 18.78 6.90
N VAL A 571 -7.68 19.61 7.91
CA VAL A 571 -8.69 20.70 7.85
C VAL A 571 -8.36 21.71 6.76
N ALA A 572 -7.07 22.06 6.59
CA ALA A 572 -6.63 22.97 5.53
C ALA A 572 -6.76 22.33 4.14
N GLU A 573 -6.52 21.03 4.01
CA GLU A 573 -6.69 20.29 2.76
C GLU A 573 -8.17 20.19 2.36
N ILE A 574 -9.06 19.82 3.28
CA ILE A 574 -10.51 19.79 3.04
C ILE A 574 -11.01 21.22 2.75
N GLY A 575 -10.49 22.23 3.45
CA GLY A 575 -10.79 23.64 3.23
C GLY A 575 -12.12 24.08 3.82
N THR A 576 -12.55 25.29 3.38
CA THR A 576 -13.82 25.93 3.77
C THR A 576 -14.50 26.51 2.55
N GLY A 577 -15.83 26.46 2.49
CA GLY A 577 -16.61 27.01 1.39
C GLY A 577 -17.86 26.19 1.07
N ALA A 578 -18.55 26.56 0.00
CA ALA A 578 -19.80 25.92 -0.44
C ALA A 578 -19.61 24.40 -0.74
N HIS A 579 -18.39 23.99 -1.17
CA HIS A 579 -18.08 22.61 -1.47
C HIS A 579 -18.25 21.66 -0.27
N ILE A 580 -18.20 22.14 0.97
CA ILE A 580 -18.45 21.32 2.15
C ILE A 580 -19.88 20.77 2.13
N GLN A 581 -20.87 21.54 1.68
CA GLN A 581 -22.24 21.09 1.54
C GLN A 581 -22.49 20.42 0.18
N GLU A 582 -22.08 21.05 -0.90
CA GLU A 582 -22.35 20.61 -2.27
C GLU A 582 -21.56 19.33 -2.62
N GLY A 583 -20.34 19.18 -2.09
CA GLY A 583 -19.46 18.02 -2.29
C GLY A 583 -19.67 16.91 -1.27
N SER A 584 -20.67 16.95 -0.41
CA SER A 584 -20.94 15.88 0.55
C SER A 584 -22.10 14.98 0.05
N PRO A 585 -21.82 13.71 -0.30
CA PRO A 585 -22.86 12.78 -0.75
C PRO A 585 -23.99 12.62 0.27
N LEU A 586 -23.70 12.67 1.57
CA LEU A 586 -24.69 12.62 2.64
C LEU A 586 -25.76 13.71 2.49
N ARG A 587 -25.34 14.92 2.12
CA ARG A 587 -26.25 16.07 1.92
C ARG A 587 -27.08 15.94 0.66
N ASN A 588 -26.62 15.13 -0.28
CA ASN A 588 -27.23 14.92 -1.60
C ASN A 588 -27.85 13.51 -1.73
N ALA A 589 -28.01 12.76 -0.63
CA ALA A 589 -28.51 11.37 -0.63
C ALA A 589 -29.86 11.20 -1.36
N ALA A 590 -30.77 12.18 -1.26
CA ALA A 590 -32.08 12.16 -1.93
C ALA A 590 -31.96 12.17 -3.47
N ALA A 591 -30.86 12.65 -4.06
CA ALA A 591 -30.66 12.66 -5.50
C ALA A 591 -30.24 11.29 -6.05
N ILE A 592 -29.67 10.41 -5.24
CA ILE A 592 -29.22 9.07 -5.67
C ILE A 592 -30.45 8.22 -5.96
N THR A 593 -30.53 7.69 -7.19
CA THR A 593 -31.67 6.87 -7.64
C THR A 593 -31.37 5.37 -7.69
N ALA A 594 -30.10 5.01 -7.89
CA ALA A 594 -29.65 3.63 -7.93
C ALA A 594 -29.60 3.01 -6.51
N PRO A 595 -29.78 1.68 -6.38
CA PRO A 595 -29.53 0.98 -5.12
C PRO A 595 -28.08 1.15 -4.70
N VAL A 596 -27.84 1.33 -3.40
CA VAL A 596 -26.52 1.59 -2.79
C VAL A 596 -26.17 0.42 -1.87
N LEU A 597 -24.95 -0.10 -2.03
CA LEU A 597 -24.30 -1.00 -1.08
C LEU A 597 -23.21 -0.23 -0.35
N LEU A 598 -23.32 -0.10 0.96
CA LEU A 598 -22.30 0.44 1.85
C LEU A 598 -21.62 -0.72 2.57
N VAL A 599 -20.30 -0.70 2.64
CA VAL A 599 -19.48 -1.69 3.38
C VAL A 599 -18.51 -0.96 4.28
N HIS A 600 -18.40 -1.34 5.57
CA HIS A 600 -17.48 -0.66 6.48
C HIS A 600 -17.04 -1.55 7.65
N GLY A 601 -15.78 -1.45 8.05
CA GLY A 601 -15.26 -2.00 9.30
C GLY A 601 -15.56 -1.05 10.46
N ASN A 602 -16.07 -1.54 11.60
CA ASN A 602 -16.46 -0.66 12.71
C ASN A 602 -15.29 -0.20 13.61
N MET A 603 -14.05 -0.64 13.30
CA MET A 603 -12.81 -0.17 13.92
C MET A 603 -11.98 0.70 12.96
N ASP A 604 -12.60 1.21 11.90
CA ASP A 604 -11.93 2.11 10.96
C ASP A 604 -11.56 3.42 11.66
N ALA A 605 -10.24 3.68 11.73
CA ALA A 605 -9.66 4.90 12.27
C ALA A 605 -9.17 5.86 11.15
N THR A 606 -9.31 5.51 9.87
CA THR A 606 -8.96 6.36 8.73
C THR A 606 -10.18 7.16 8.26
N VAL A 607 -11.28 6.44 8.01
CA VAL A 607 -12.60 7.02 7.74
C VAL A 607 -13.55 6.44 8.78
N PHE A 608 -13.97 7.24 9.74
CA PHE A 608 -14.76 6.72 10.84
C PHE A 608 -16.07 6.09 10.36
N TYR A 609 -16.40 4.95 10.96
CA TYR A 609 -17.59 4.14 10.68
C TYR A 609 -18.91 4.94 10.64
N SER A 610 -19.00 6.01 11.45
CA SER A 610 -20.15 6.93 11.49
C SER A 610 -20.43 7.61 10.15
N GLN A 611 -19.46 7.72 9.24
CA GLN A 611 -19.68 8.23 7.88
C GLN A 611 -20.70 7.35 7.13
N SER A 612 -20.50 6.03 7.10
CA SER A 612 -21.45 5.10 6.46
C SER A 612 -22.76 4.96 7.21
N GLN A 613 -22.74 4.96 8.56
CA GLN A 613 -23.99 4.91 9.35
C GLN A 613 -24.93 6.08 9.03
N LYS A 614 -24.38 7.30 8.98
CA LYS A 614 -25.16 8.49 8.65
C LYS A 614 -25.65 8.46 7.20
N MET A 615 -24.84 7.95 6.27
CA MET A 615 -25.21 7.83 4.85
C MET A 615 -26.36 6.83 4.66
N ASP A 616 -26.30 5.65 5.29
CA ASP A 616 -27.38 4.66 5.25
C ASP A 616 -28.70 5.25 5.80
N ALA A 617 -28.61 5.92 6.95
CA ALA A 617 -29.78 6.58 7.55
C ALA A 617 -30.38 7.65 6.63
N ALA A 618 -29.56 8.47 5.97
CA ALA A 618 -30.02 9.51 5.05
C ALA A 618 -30.66 8.92 3.78
N LEU A 619 -30.07 7.87 3.21
CA LEU A 619 -30.63 7.16 2.05
C LEU A 619 -31.99 6.56 2.39
N ARG A 620 -32.12 5.85 3.51
CA ARG A 620 -33.40 5.27 3.97
C ARG A 620 -34.47 6.33 4.26
N ALA A 621 -34.06 7.43 4.91
CA ALA A 621 -34.97 8.56 5.17
C ALA A 621 -35.50 9.21 3.89
N ALA A 622 -34.67 9.19 2.81
CA ALA A 622 -35.08 9.65 1.49
C ALA A 622 -35.84 8.59 0.66
N GLY A 623 -36.19 7.44 1.24
CA GLY A 623 -36.91 6.36 0.55
C GLY A 623 -36.05 5.62 -0.49
N LYS A 624 -34.69 5.65 -0.37
CA LYS A 624 -33.77 5.00 -1.29
C LYS A 624 -33.43 3.59 -0.84
N GLN A 625 -33.08 2.73 -1.80
CA GLN A 625 -32.58 1.38 -1.49
C GLN A 625 -31.15 1.46 -0.99
N SER A 626 -30.93 1.12 0.27
CA SER A 626 -29.62 1.05 0.90
C SER A 626 -29.44 -0.28 1.62
N GLU A 627 -28.37 -0.98 1.30
CA GLU A 627 -27.88 -2.15 2.03
C GLU A 627 -26.57 -1.75 2.73
N PHE A 628 -26.47 -1.99 4.03
CA PHE A 628 -25.30 -1.64 4.80
C PHE A 628 -24.71 -2.89 5.47
N VAL A 629 -23.49 -3.27 5.05
CA VAL A 629 -22.72 -4.40 5.57
C VAL A 629 -21.66 -3.87 6.51
N THR A 630 -21.71 -4.33 7.76
CA THR A 630 -20.72 -3.99 8.80
C THR A 630 -19.85 -5.18 9.09
N PHE A 631 -18.50 -4.95 9.12
CA PHE A 631 -17.56 -5.93 9.61
C PHE A 631 -17.05 -5.55 11.00
N ASP A 632 -17.45 -6.35 12.00
CA ASP A 632 -17.09 -6.09 13.39
C ASP A 632 -15.60 -6.27 13.63
N GLY A 633 -14.98 -5.22 14.27
CA GLY A 633 -13.58 -5.15 14.65
C GLY A 633 -12.61 -5.07 13.46
N LEU A 634 -13.05 -4.85 12.22
CA LEU A 634 -12.18 -4.59 11.09
C LEU A 634 -11.92 -3.10 10.94
N ASP A 635 -10.72 -2.81 10.45
CA ASP A 635 -10.23 -1.49 10.11
C ASP A 635 -10.56 -1.09 8.67
N HIS A 636 -9.92 -0.01 8.21
CA HIS A 636 -10.09 0.55 6.86
C HIS A 636 -9.74 -0.42 5.72
N GLN A 637 -8.79 -1.33 5.94
CA GLN A 637 -8.27 -2.21 4.90
C GLN A 637 -9.02 -3.54 4.77
N LEU A 638 -9.92 -3.84 5.71
CA LEU A 638 -10.66 -5.12 5.78
C LEU A 638 -9.72 -6.33 5.59
N ASN A 639 -8.64 -6.38 6.39
CA ASN A 639 -7.62 -7.43 6.30
C ASN A 639 -8.09 -8.77 6.87
N ASP A 640 -9.14 -9.33 6.24
CA ASP A 640 -9.78 -10.59 6.58
C ASP A 640 -10.28 -11.25 5.30
N SER A 641 -9.79 -12.45 4.97
CA SER A 641 -10.15 -13.14 3.73
C SER A 641 -11.65 -13.49 3.66
N ASP A 642 -12.25 -13.86 4.79
CA ASP A 642 -13.67 -14.22 4.85
C ASP A 642 -14.55 -12.97 4.69
N ALA A 643 -14.16 -11.85 5.32
CA ALA A 643 -14.86 -10.57 5.16
C ALA A 643 -14.77 -10.05 3.72
N ARG A 644 -13.59 -10.13 3.10
CA ARG A 644 -13.42 -9.76 1.67
C ARG A 644 -14.27 -10.66 0.76
N ALA A 645 -14.30 -11.97 0.99
CA ALA A 645 -15.14 -12.89 0.23
C ALA A 645 -16.64 -12.57 0.40
N GLN A 646 -17.09 -12.27 1.63
CA GLN A 646 -18.46 -11.83 1.89
C GLN A 646 -18.78 -10.50 1.19
N MET A 647 -17.88 -9.52 1.25
CA MET A 647 -18.02 -8.24 0.54
C MET A 647 -18.17 -8.48 -0.98
N LEU A 648 -17.27 -9.26 -1.59
CA LEU A 648 -17.33 -9.55 -3.03
C LEU A 648 -18.59 -10.30 -3.43
N THR A 649 -19.09 -11.21 -2.57
CA THR A 649 -20.37 -11.88 -2.79
C THR A 649 -21.50 -10.86 -2.83
N LYS A 650 -21.57 -9.91 -1.88
CA LYS A 650 -22.58 -8.86 -1.86
C LYS A 650 -22.49 -7.90 -3.05
N VAL A 651 -21.26 -7.57 -3.46
CA VAL A 651 -21.00 -6.79 -4.68
C VAL A 651 -21.53 -7.54 -5.91
N GLY A 652 -21.16 -8.81 -6.07
CA GLY A 652 -21.64 -9.64 -7.18
C GLY A 652 -23.15 -9.76 -7.23
N GLU A 653 -23.82 -10.07 -6.10
CA GLU A 653 -25.27 -10.14 -5.99
C GLU A 653 -25.96 -8.84 -6.42
N LEU A 654 -25.44 -7.68 -6.00
CA LEU A 654 -25.99 -6.38 -6.40
C LEU A 654 -25.83 -6.15 -7.90
N LEU A 655 -24.62 -6.39 -8.43
CA LEU A 655 -24.33 -6.19 -9.85
C LEU A 655 -25.18 -7.10 -10.75
N GLU A 656 -25.28 -8.39 -10.40
CA GLU A 656 -26.07 -9.38 -11.15
C GLU A 656 -27.55 -8.97 -11.27
N ARG A 657 -28.17 -8.52 -10.17
CA ARG A 657 -29.58 -8.11 -10.19
C ARG A 657 -29.86 -6.76 -10.86
N THR A 658 -28.84 -5.90 -11.02
CA THR A 658 -29.01 -4.52 -11.54
C THR A 658 -28.50 -4.33 -12.95
N ILE A 659 -27.35 -4.90 -13.29
CA ILE A 659 -26.72 -4.74 -14.59
C ILE A 659 -26.46 -6.07 -15.32
N GLY A 660 -26.76 -7.21 -14.67
CA GLY A 660 -26.55 -8.56 -15.25
C GLY A 660 -25.05 -8.86 -15.56
N HIS A 661 -24.82 -9.97 -16.27
CA HIS A 661 -23.45 -10.38 -16.69
C HIS A 661 -23.18 -10.04 -18.15
#